data_3fd2ed2996f373e5a1db1b5b8b2f1a62
#
_entry.id   3fd2ed2996f373e5a1db1b5b8b2f1a62
#
_cell.length_a   1.000
_cell.length_b   1.000
_cell.length_c   1.000
_cell.angle_alpha   90.00
_cell.angle_beta   90.00
_cell.angle_gamma   90.00
#
_symmetry.space_group_name_H-M   'P 1'
#
loop_
_entity.id
_entity.type
_entity.pdbx_description
1 polymer ?
#
loop_
_entity_poly.entity_id
_entity_poly.type
_entity_poly.pdbx_seq_one_letter_code
_entity_poly.pdbx_strand_id
1 'polypeptide(L)'
;MNRFVLFCALMIATAATEAQVPTTNVIGVHDMGPGGQSPIKGGLTTCQYCHAPHSAMHLVQPLWAQKLSSVSNYTLYADPTMVNQVQEPPLGSASNLCLSCHDGTVAPGQTTPYGKIKMSGSMNSQDVFGTNLQGVHPFNFKLPLQSAPNLLPSLTSSGTTGNPAVKLINGNVQCTSCHEPHVQVIDPVAQDFLVMNNANSALCLACHVSEPNQTPESSSRNFRAMIGVSGGLGHTPSKFNPFTYWFKSEHQQASYKVSKTATAQLGPYGNTKQNGCLSCHKPHNAPGADSLLNGPTQPVPNMDRTTQNCITCHNGGSNISPAIPNVFAEFAKIGHPFPSGHNEHSANESEVLNKNRHATCVDCHDAHASTQTTSFTLMTIRGSQYGAIGISASDGTTVVRPATDQFETCLRCHGTSTGKQILAVYGYLPTRMATTGDLLNIIPQFSVTARSSHPVMHDGNSPFPQPSLLKFMWNLNGTTQGRAINTRILCSDCHNSDDNREFGGSGPNGPHGSQFSHILERRYEFSQVAPGVPPTAGPGTAIQNLLPPIVDPSARGPYSLCAKCHNLSNIMSNASFSQHAFHINAGFSCSVCHTAHGIGASFAGISGERLVNFDLKVVAPNDSERVPISYSHSTSTCTLKCHNVDHNANGTVGSAVNVKGLGKTTR
;
A
#
# COMPACT_ATOMS: atom_id res chain seq x y z
N MET A 1 60.28 22.59 30.37
CA MET A 1 60.34 22.81 28.89
C MET A 1 58.98 22.54 28.34
N ASN A 2 58.22 23.66 28.15
CA ASN A 2 56.86 23.66 27.69
C ASN A 2 56.80 23.56 26.15
N ARG A 3 55.95 22.68 25.62
CA ARG A 3 55.50 22.80 24.25
C ARG A 3 53.97 22.93 24.22
N PHE A 4 53.50 24.15 24.02
CA PHE A 4 52.14 24.47 23.65
C PHE A 4 51.92 24.01 22.21
N VAL A 5 50.94 23.13 21.98
CA VAL A 5 50.43 22.81 20.66
C VAL A 5 49.18 23.65 20.45
N LEU A 6 49.29 24.62 19.55
CA LEU A 6 48.19 25.49 19.12
C LEU A 6 47.34 24.72 18.11
N PHE A 7 46.13 24.33 18.51
CA PHE A 7 45.13 23.79 17.57
C PHE A 7 44.42 24.96 16.88
N CYS A 8 44.80 25.25 15.64
CA CYS A 8 43.99 26.08 14.76
C CYS A 8 42.76 25.30 14.28
N ALA A 9 41.61 25.55 14.86
CA ALA A 9 40.34 25.11 14.29
C ALA A 9 40.04 25.94 13.03
N LEU A 10 40.22 25.34 11.88
CA LEU A 10 39.81 25.91 10.60
C LEU A 10 38.28 25.73 10.49
N MET A 11 37.52 26.76 10.84
CA MET A 11 36.11 26.84 10.49
C MET A 11 36.00 27.02 8.98
N ILE A 12 35.72 25.96 8.27
CA ILE A 12 35.25 26.04 6.88
C ILE A 12 33.79 26.50 6.96
N ALA A 13 33.61 27.82 6.86
CA ALA A 13 32.32 28.37 6.52
C ALA A 13 32.02 27.95 5.08
N THR A 14 31.20 26.92 4.91
CA THR A 14 30.56 26.66 3.64
C THR A 14 29.57 27.81 3.40
N ALA A 15 30.06 28.88 2.77
CA ALA A 15 29.19 29.82 2.12
C ALA A 15 28.40 29.00 1.08
N ALA A 16 27.10 28.84 1.29
CA ALA A 16 26.21 28.44 0.23
C ALA A 16 26.35 29.53 -0.84
N THR A 17 27.18 29.28 -1.84
CA THR A 17 27.19 30.07 -3.06
C THR A 17 25.82 29.84 -3.68
N GLU A 18 24.90 30.83 -3.49
CA GLU A 18 23.75 30.91 -4.37
C GLU A 18 24.34 30.88 -5.80
N ALA A 19 24.01 29.81 -6.52
CA ALA A 19 24.50 29.67 -7.88
C ALA A 19 23.98 30.88 -8.65
N GLN A 20 24.86 31.76 -9.05
CA GLN A 20 24.52 32.96 -9.82
C GLN A 20 23.88 32.47 -11.12
N VAL A 21 22.61 32.77 -11.32
CA VAL A 21 21.84 32.38 -12.50
C VAL A 21 22.64 32.81 -13.74
N PRO A 22 22.98 31.90 -14.64
CA PRO A 22 23.76 32.27 -15.83
C PRO A 22 22.99 33.29 -16.66
N THR A 23 23.51 34.52 -16.74
CA THR A 23 22.88 35.61 -17.53
C THR A 23 22.92 35.35 -19.03
N THR A 24 23.68 34.37 -19.49
CA THR A 24 23.88 34.03 -20.91
C THR A 24 22.85 33.06 -21.49
N ASN A 25 21.96 32.47 -20.65
CA ASN A 25 20.92 31.54 -21.13
C ASN A 25 19.52 32.03 -20.74
N VAL A 26 19.35 33.35 -20.68
CA VAL A 26 18.04 33.99 -20.55
C VAL A 26 17.20 33.54 -21.72
N ILE A 27 16.04 32.95 -21.47
CA ILE A 27 14.99 32.57 -22.39
C ILE A 27 15.11 31.13 -22.93
N GLY A 28 16.28 30.52 -23.14
CA GLY A 28 16.39 29.12 -23.60
C GLY A 28 15.47 28.80 -24.78
N VAL A 29 14.59 27.80 -24.64
CA VAL A 29 13.64 27.41 -25.70
C VAL A 29 12.49 28.43 -25.92
N HIS A 30 12.34 29.45 -25.09
CA HIS A 30 11.47 30.58 -25.39
C HIS A 30 12.11 31.60 -26.36
N ASP A 31 13.40 31.46 -26.69
CA ASP A 31 14.04 32.28 -27.71
C ASP A 31 13.58 31.89 -29.11
N MET A 32 12.48 32.50 -29.55
CA MET A 32 11.87 32.32 -30.86
C MET A 32 12.48 33.23 -31.93
N GLY A 33 13.54 34.00 -31.61
CA GLY A 33 14.26 34.81 -32.60
C GLY A 33 14.96 33.97 -33.65
N PRO A 34 15.45 34.59 -34.77
CA PRO A 34 16.04 33.84 -35.89
C PRO A 34 17.22 32.97 -35.53
N GLY A 35 18.00 33.37 -34.51
CA GLY A 35 19.15 32.63 -34.00
C GLY A 35 18.87 31.87 -32.69
N GLY A 36 17.65 31.86 -32.20
CA GLY A 36 17.26 31.35 -30.88
C GLY A 36 17.29 29.82 -30.77
N GLN A 37 17.03 29.34 -29.57
CA GLN A 37 17.00 27.91 -29.25
C GLN A 37 15.60 27.27 -29.38
N SER A 38 14.57 28.07 -29.59
CA SER A 38 13.19 27.59 -29.71
C SER A 38 13.02 26.60 -30.88
N PRO A 39 12.18 25.57 -30.77
CA PRO A 39 11.76 24.75 -31.89
C PRO A 39 10.86 25.50 -32.88
N ILE A 40 10.29 26.65 -32.48
CA ILE A 40 9.53 27.56 -33.34
C ILE A 40 10.28 28.89 -33.48
N LYS A 41 10.37 29.40 -34.68
CA LYS A 41 11.15 30.60 -34.98
C LYS A 41 10.41 31.57 -35.90
N GLY A 42 10.63 32.87 -35.65
CA GLY A 42 10.09 33.93 -36.52
C GLY A 42 11.04 35.10 -36.64
N GLY A 43 10.60 36.18 -37.23
CA GLY A 43 11.47 37.32 -37.60
C GLY A 43 11.62 38.40 -36.53
N LEU A 44 10.98 38.30 -35.36
CA LEU A 44 11.15 39.26 -34.29
C LEU A 44 12.37 38.90 -33.43
N THR A 45 12.86 39.88 -32.64
CA THR A 45 13.81 39.60 -31.59
C THR A 45 13.15 38.84 -30.44
N THR A 46 13.91 38.13 -29.69
CA THR A 46 13.49 37.21 -28.61
C THR A 46 12.43 37.80 -27.68
N CYS A 47 12.65 39.01 -27.14
CA CYS A 47 11.75 39.62 -26.16
C CYS A 47 10.41 40.08 -26.77
N GLN A 48 10.39 40.38 -28.07
CA GLN A 48 9.24 41.00 -28.75
C GLN A 48 8.04 40.07 -28.96
N TYR A 49 8.22 38.77 -28.81
CA TYR A 49 7.08 37.83 -28.87
C TYR A 49 6.21 37.97 -27.61
N CYS A 50 6.80 38.30 -26.48
CA CYS A 50 6.11 38.43 -25.20
C CYS A 50 5.90 39.90 -24.80
N HIS A 51 6.84 40.78 -25.12
CA HIS A 51 6.83 42.18 -24.67
C HIS A 51 6.91 43.18 -25.81
N ALA A 52 6.22 44.29 -25.67
CA ALA A 52 6.31 45.42 -26.58
C ALA A 52 6.53 46.70 -25.79
N PRO A 53 7.65 47.45 -26.01
CA PRO A 53 7.89 48.72 -25.31
C PRO A 53 6.86 49.79 -25.61
N HIS A 54 6.24 49.68 -26.77
CA HIS A 54 5.16 50.56 -27.22
C HIS A 54 4.02 49.74 -27.82
N SER A 55 2.80 50.26 -27.73
CA SER A 55 1.60 49.63 -28.26
C SER A 55 1.33 48.21 -27.73
N ALA A 56 1.80 47.88 -26.56
CA ALA A 56 1.45 46.68 -25.83
C ALA A 56 -0.06 46.61 -25.56
N MET A 57 -0.57 45.45 -25.23
CA MET A 57 -1.97 45.29 -24.85
C MET A 57 -2.34 46.17 -23.67
N HIS A 58 -3.40 46.95 -23.80
CA HIS A 58 -3.87 47.87 -22.77
C HIS A 58 -4.23 47.12 -21.49
N LEU A 59 -3.73 47.60 -20.36
CA LEU A 59 -3.96 47.05 -19.01
C LEU A 59 -3.39 45.63 -18.76
N VAL A 60 -2.61 45.06 -19.68
CA VAL A 60 -1.96 43.74 -19.46
C VAL A 60 -0.49 43.97 -19.09
N GLN A 61 -0.12 43.57 -17.88
CA GLN A 61 1.26 43.60 -17.43
C GLN A 61 1.95 42.29 -17.78
N PRO A 62 3.24 42.26 -18.04
CA PRO A 62 4.19 43.38 -18.17
C PRO A 62 4.40 43.80 -19.62
N LEU A 63 3.64 44.74 -20.15
CA LEU A 63 3.69 45.21 -21.54
C LEU A 63 3.51 44.08 -22.56
N TRP A 64 2.50 43.28 -22.41
CA TRP A 64 2.30 42.05 -23.17
C TRP A 64 2.02 42.29 -24.66
N ALA A 65 2.68 41.50 -25.52
CA ALA A 65 2.60 41.64 -26.95
C ALA A 65 1.76 40.54 -27.64
N GLN A 66 1.87 39.29 -27.21
CA GLN A 66 1.15 38.16 -27.78
C GLN A 66 -0.36 38.28 -27.53
N LYS A 67 -1.20 37.92 -28.52
CA LYS A 67 -2.65 37.84 -28.31
C LYS A 67 -2.97 36.84 -27.21
N LEU A 68 -3.87 37.21 -26.30
CA LEU A 68 -4.32 36.33 -25.23
C LEU A 68 -5.24 35.24 -25.74
N SER A 69 -5.22 34.10 -25.09
CA SER A 69 -6.28 33.11 -25.25
C SER A 69 -7.63 33.73 -24.87
N SER A 70 -8.62 33.50 -25.69
CA SER A 70 -10.01 33.91 -25.44
C SER A 70 -10.90 32.75 -24.97
N VAL A 71 -10.28 31.61 -24.63
CA VAL A 71 -11.00 30.47 -24.08
C VAL A 71 -11.57 30.86 -22.70
N SER A 72 -12.85 30.64 -22.53
CA SER A 72 -13.58 30.94 -21.28
C SER A 72 -14.19 29.71 -20.62
N ASN A 73 -13.93 28.54 -21.18
CA ASN A 73 -14.48 27.25 -20.71
C ASN A 73 -13.41 26.17 -20.76
N TYR A 74 -12.34 26.34 -19.97
CA TYR A 74 -11.39 25.25 -19.77
C TYR A 74 -12.01 24.14 -18.93
N THR A 75 -11.72 22.89 -19.28
CA THR A 75 -12.01 21.80 -18.35
C THR A 75 -10.88 21.78 -17.29
N LEU A 76 -11.15 22.31 -16.12
CA LEU A 76 -10.17 22.52 -15.08
C LEU A 76 -9.99 21.26 -14.21
N TYR A 77 -8.88 21.21 -13.48
CA TYR A 77 -8.67 20.18 -12.48
C TYR A 77 -9.79 20.20 -11.43
N ALA A 78 -10.41 19.06 -11.21
CA ALA A 78 -11.46 18.88 -10.21
C ALA A 78 -11.25 17.54 -9.50
N ASP A 79 -10.88 17.61 -8.24
CA ASP A 79 -10.74 16.45 -7.35
C ASP A 79 -11.73 16.62 -6.19
N PRO A 80 -12.52 15.60 -5.84
CA PRO A 80 -13.49 15.70 -4.74
C PRO A 80 -12.86 16.06 -3.39
N THR A 81 -11.56 15.85 -3.22
CA THR A 81 -10.82 16.19 -2.01
C THR A 81 -10.41 17.67 -1.94
N MET A 82 -10.56 18.43 -3.03
CA MET A 82 -10.23 19.86 -3.05
C MET A 82 -11.25 20.69 -2.27
N VAL A 83 -10.73 21.47 -1.33
CA VAL A 83 -11.56 22.39 -0.51
C VAL A 83 -11.99 23.62 -1.32
N ASN A 84 -11.11 24.14 -2.16
CA ASN A 84 -11.39 25.28 -3.03
C ASN A 84 -11.34 24.87 -4.50
N GLN A 85 -12.35 25.28 -5.24
CA GLN A 85 -12.42 25.01 -6.67
C GLN A 85 -11.40 25.88 -7.43
N VAL A 86 -10.74 25.25 -8.42
CA VAL A 86 -9.95 25.96 -9.42
C VAL A 86 -10.89 26.81 -10.26
N GLN A 87 -10.47 28.02 -10.57
CA GLN A 87 -11.26 28.95 -11.36
C GLN A 87 -10.58 29.26 -12.70
N GLU A 88 -11.36 29.66 -13.68
CA GLU A 88 -10.86 30.17 -14.95
C GLU A 88 -9.80 31.25 -14.73
N PRO A 89 -8.65 31.19 -15.42
CA PRO A 89 -7.64 32.23 -15.28
C PRO A 89 -8.17 33.56 -15.82
N PRO A 90 -8.23 34.63 -15.01
CA PRO A 90 -8.66 35.92 -15.49
C PRO A 90 -7.81 36.39 -16.67
N LEU A 91 -8.43 37.07 -17.61
CA LEU A 91 -7.76 37.61 -18.78
C LEU A 91 -6.60 38.52 -18.35
N GLY A 92 -5.41 38.27 -18.88
CA GLY A 92 -4.19 38.98 -18.51
C GLY A 92 -3.55 38.54 -17.19
N SER A 93 -4.09 37.53 -16.50
CA SER A 93 -3.39 36.92 -15.37
C SER A 93 -2.13 36.18 -15.82
N ALA A 94 -1.17 35.96 -14.91
CA ALA A 94 0.08 35.27 -15.24
C ALA A 94 -0.14 33.93 -15.94
N SER A 95 -1.12 33.13 -15.49
CA SER A 95 -1.45 31.86 -16.15
C SER A 95 -2.09 32.06 -17.53
N ASN A 96 -2.94 33.06 -17.71
CA ASN A 96 -3.54 33.35 -19.02
C ASN A 96 -2.49 33.80 -20.06
N LEU A 97 -1.44 34.52 -19.62
CA LEU A 97 -0.31 34.88 -20.49
C LEU A 97 0.40 33.63 -21.04
N CYS A 98 0.65 32.64 -20.17
CA CYS A 98 1.26 31.38 -20.59
C CYS A 98 0.33 30.59 -21.54
N LEU A 99 -0.94 30.50 -21.19
CA LEU A 99 -1.95 29.78 -22.00
C LEU A 99 -2.16 30.43 -23.37
N SER A 100 -1.80 31.71 -23.55
CA SER A 100 -1.84 32.37 -24.87
C SER A 100 -0.95 31.71 -25.94
N CYS A 101 -0.07 30.78 -25.53
CA CYS A 101 0.66 29.90 -26.44
C CYS A 101 0.43 28.42 -26.09
N HIS A 102 0.41 28.10 -24.79
CA HIS A 102 0.43 26.73 -24.30
C HIS A 102 -0.93 26.02 -24.31
N ASP A 103 -2.05 26.71 -24.54
CA ASP A 103 -3.34 26.06 -24.77
C ASP A 103 -3.57 25.66 -26.25
N GLY A 104 -2.69 26.10 -27.16
CA GLY A 104 -2.76 25.78 -28.59
C GLY A 104 -3.87 26.50 -29.37
N THR A 105 -4.64 27.41 -28.74
CA THR A 105 -5.74 28.13 -29.39
C THR A 105 -5.26 29.39 -30.13
N VAL A 106 -4.18 30.00 -29.66
CA VAL A 106 -3.52 31.13 -30.30
C VAL A 106 -2.13 30.71 -30.75
N ALA A 107 -1.88 30.80 -32.06
CA ALA A 107 -0.56 30.43 -32.57
C ALA A 107 0.52 31.43 -32.03
N PRO A 108 1.70 30.95 -31.63
CA PRO A 108 2.83 31.82 -31.32
C PRO A 108 3.12 32.81 -32.47
N GLY A 109 3.47 34.03 -32.13
CA GLY A 109 3.71 35.09 -33.11
C GLY A 109 2.44 35.83 -33.58
N GLN A 110 1.27 35.53 -33.04
CA GLN A 110 0.11 36.41 -33.18
C GLN A 110 0.19 37.56 -32.17
N THR A 111 0.80 38.65 -32.56
CA THR A 111 1.03 39.78 -31.68
C THR A 111 0.07 40.93 -31.95
N THR A 112 -0.26 41.68 -30.92
CA THR A 112 -1.10 42.90 -31.05
C THR A 112 -0.30 44.06 -31.71
N PRO A 113 0.92 44.39 -31.26
CA PRO A 113 1.68 45.51 -31.76
C PRO A 113 2.34 45.26 -33.13
N TYR A 114 2.74 44.02 -33.43
CA TYR A 114 3.51 43.66 -34.66
C TYR A 114 2.69 42.86 -35.66
N GLY A 115 1.42 42.59 -35.39
CA GLY A 115 0.57 41.79 -36.24
C GLY A 115 0.93 40.29 -36.20
N LYS A 116 0.57 39.56 -37.24
CA LYS A 116 0.86 38.12 -37.37
C LYS A 116 2.26 37.92 -37.94
N ILE A 117 3.13 37.38 -37.18
CA ILE A 117 4.50 37.03 -37.57
C ILE A 117 4.49 35.63 -38.19
N LYS A 118 5.18 35.48 -39.31
CA LYS A 118 5.37 34.17 -39.95
C LYS A 118 6.33 33.34 -39.08
N MET A 119 5.83 32.25 -38.51
CA MET A 119 6.59 31.31 -37.73
C MET A 119 6.96 30.09 -38.56
N SER A 120 8.06 29.44 -38.25
CA SER A 120 8.48 28.13 -38.76
C SER A 120 8.69 27.16 -37.58
N GLY A 121 8.53 25.86 -37.85
CA GLY A 121 8.60 24.82 -36.80
C GLY A 121 7.29 24.67 -36.04
N SER A 122 7.32 23.87 -35.00
CA SER A 122 6.16 23.59 -34.13
C SER A 122 6.59 23.43 -32.68
N MET A 123 5.72 23.73 -31.73
CA MET A 123 5.89 23.39 -30.33
C MET A 123 5.88 21.86 -30.16
N ASN A 124 6.59 21.36 -29.19
CA ASN A 124 6.47 19.95 -28.80
C ASN A 124 5.05 19.69 -28.26
N SER A 125 4.50 18.53 -28.56
CA SER A 125 3.16 18.18 -28.09
C SER A 125 3.02 18.15 -26.56
N GLN A 126 4.12 17.95 -25.85
CA GLN A 126 4.16 17.99 -24.37
C GLN A 126 3.97 19.41 -23.82
N ASP A 127 4.26 20.43 -24.63
CA ASP A 127 4.19 21.84 -24.23
C ASP A 127 2.84 22.47 -24.62
N VAL A 128 1.96 21.72 -25.25
CA VAL A 128 0.61 22.16 -25.63
C VAL A 128 -0.41 21.42 -24.76
N PHE A 129 -0.98 22.13 -23.79
CA PHE A 129 -1.90 21.53 -22.81
C PHE A 129 -3.33 21.38 -23.33
N GLY A 130 -3.69 22.10 -24.40
CA GLY A 130 -5.06 22.15 -24.89
C GLY A 130 -6.01 22.94 -23.97
N THR A 131 -7.31 22.74 -24.15
CA THR A 131 -8.36 23.35 -23.33
C THR A 131 -8.85 22.43 -22.20
N ASN A 132 -8.41 21.16 -22.20
CA ASN A 132 -8.64 20.25 -21.09
C ASN A 132 -7.43 20.27 -20.16
N LEU A 133 -7.54 20.99 -19.06
CA LEU A 133 -6.49 21.19 -18.06
C LEU A 133 -6.67 20.30 -16.82
N GLN A 134 -7.49 19.25 -16.88
CA GLN A 134 -7.67 18.30 -15.79
C GLN A 134 -6.36 17.60 -15.39
N GLY A 135 -5.47 17.37 -16.36
CA GLY A 135 -4.14 16.79 -16.12
C GLY A 135 -3.05 17.82 -15.80
N VAL A 136 -3.41 19.04 -15.43
CA VAL A 136 -2.49 20.12 -15.07
C VAL A 136 -2.66 20.44 -13.59
N HIS A 137 -1.53 20.68 -12.88
CA HIS A 137 -1.56 21.05 -11.48
C HIS A 137 -2.51 22.23 -11.24
N PRO A 138 -3.35 22.18 -10.20
CA PRO A 138 -4.31 23.24 -9.91
C PRO A 138 -3.64 24.62 -9.82
N PHE A 139 -4.23 25.59 -10.47
CA PHE A 139 -3.79 26.98 -10.43
C PHE A 139 -4.99 27.92 -10.36
N ASN A 140 -4.74 29.21 -10.20
CA ASN A 140 -5.74 30.26 -10.07
C ASN A 140 -6.78 29.98 -8.97
N PHE A 141 -6.29 29.59 -7.81
CA PHE A 141 -7.06 29.52 -6.58
C PHE A 141 -6.28 30.24 -5.47
N LYS A 142 -7.01 30.83 -4.54
CA LYS A 142 -6.42 31.64 -3.46
C LYS A 142 -6.04 30.76 -2.27
N LEU A 143 -4.83 30.95 -1.78
CA LEU A 143 -4.37 30.47 -0.48
C LEU A 143 -4.54 31.55 0.60
N PRO A 144 -4.64 31.20 1.91
CA PRO A 144 -4.61 29.87 2.50
C PRO A 144 -5.90 29.08 2.28
N LEU A 145 -5.75 27.76 2.16
CA LEU A 145 -6.85 26.82 2.13
C LEU A 145 -7.13 26.34 3.55
N GLN A 146 -8.32 26.57 4.06
CA GLN A 146 -8.72 26.01 5.35
C GLN A 146 -8.85 24.50 5.22
N SER A 147 -8.27 23.75 6.18
CA SER A 147 -8.42 22.29 6.28
C SER A 147 -7.74 21.46 5.19
N ALA A 148 -6.64 21.91 4.63
CA ALA A 148 -5.84 21.11 3.68
C ALA A 148 -4.67 20.41 4.39
N PRO A 149 -4.80 19.13 4.79
CA PRO A 149 -3.81 18.44 5.61
C PRO A 149 -2.49 18.13 4.89
N ASN A 150 -2.48 18.25 3.57
CA ASN A 150 -1.32 18.00 2.71
C ASN A 150 -0.53 19.28 2.36
N LEU A 151 -0.93 20.42 2.90
CA LEU A 151 -0.24 21.69 2.67
C LEU A 151 0.54 22.14 3.92
N LEU A 152 1.58 22.95 3.70
CA LEU A 152 2.34 23.55 4.80
C LEU A 152 1.43 24.39 5.70
N PRO A 153 1.55 24.31 7.04
CA PRO A 153 0.80 25.16 7.96
C PRO A 153 1.01 26.65 7.71
N SER A 154 2.19 27.08 7.31
CA SER A 154 2.48 28.47 6.93
C SER A 154 1.66 28.94 5.73
N LEU A 155 1.41 28.07 4.74
CA LEU A 155 0.54 28.38 3.62
C LEU A 155 -0.91 28.60 4.05
N THR A 156 -1.44 27.73 4.92
CA THR A 156 -2.83 27.80 5.38
C THR A 156 -3.07 28.89 6.42
N SER A 157 -2.04 29.36 7.10
CA SER A 157 -2.16 30.41 8.14
C SER A 157 -1.79 31.81 7.64
N SER A 158 -0.76 31.94 6.81
CA SER A 158 -0.22 33.24 6.38
C SER A 158 -0.04 33.38 4.86
N GLY A 159 -0.31 32.31 4.08
CA GLY A 159 -0.05 32.30 2.64
C GLY A 159 1.45 32.28 2.29
N THR A 160 2.32 31.86 3.23
CA THR A 160 3.76 31.83 3.02
C THR A 160 4.21 30.45 2.58
N THR A 161 4.90 30.38 1.43
CA THR A 161 5.51 29.14 0.92
C THR A 161 6.77 28.78 1.71
N GLY A 162 7.19 27.51 1.64
CA GLY A 162 8.41 27.06 2.30
C GLY A 162 9.71 27.54 1.62
N ASN A 163 9.62 28.21 0.46
CA ASN A 163 10.77 28.73 -0.25
C ASN A 163 10.44 30.11 -0.89
N PRO A 164 11.26 31.15 -0.68
CA PRO A 164 11.00 32.49 -1.18
C PRO A 164 11.05 32.62 -2.71
N ALA A 165 11.64 31.65 -3.43
CA ALA A 165 11.60 31.61 -4.89
C ALA A 165 10.20 31.28 -5.41
N VAL A 166 9.41 30.51 -4.65
CA VAL A 166 8.04 30.11 -4.99
C VAL A 166 7.09 31.21 -4.54
N LYS A 167 6.59 32.00 -5.47
CA LYS A 167 5.78 33.21 -5.18
C LYS A 167 4.30 32.96 -5.52
N LEU A 168 3.43 33.48 -4.68
CA LEU A 168 2.00 33.56 -4.95
C LEU A 168 1.67 34.94 -5.51
N ILE A 169 0.93 35.00 -6.61
CA ILE A 169 0.53 36.27 -7.22
C ILE A 169 -0.84 36.68 -6.65
N ASN A 170 -0.86 37.76 -5.87
CA ASN A 170 -2.06 38.18 -5.14
C ASN A 170 -2.67 37.09 -4.26
N GLY A 171 -1.84 36.23 -3.68
CA GLY A 171 -2.25 35.11 -2.87
C GLY A 171 -2.74 33.87 -3.67
N ASN A 172 -2.61 33.88 -4.99
CA ASN A 172 -3.00 32.78 -5.85
C ASN A 172 -1.79 32.00 -6.36
N VAL A 173 -1.94 30.70 -6.51
CA VAL A 173 -1.03 29.85 -7.29
C VAL A 173 -1.24 30.20 -8.76
N GLN A 174 -0.15 30.43 -9.48
CA GLN A 174 -0.14 30.72 -10.92
C GLN A 174 0.96 29.89 -11.59
N CYS A 175 0.98 29.80 -12.91
CA CYS A 175 2.07 29.12 -13.62
C CYS A 175 3.46 29.66 -13.19
N THR A 176 3.56 30.97 -12.96
CA THR A 176 4.77 31.63 -12.48
C THR A 176 5.11 31.36 -10.98
N SER A 177 4.26 30.65 -10.25
CA SER A 177 4.64 30.17 -8.92
C SER A 177 5.70 29.06 -9.01
N CYS A 178 5.69 28.29 -10.10
CA CYS A 178 6.62 27.20 -10.36
C CYS A 178 7.63 27.53 -11.46
N HIS A 179 7.31 28.44 -12.38
CA HIS A 179 8.11 28.72 -13.58
C HIS A 179 8.60 30.16 -13.64
N GLU A 180 9.87 30.34 -14.02
CA GLU A 180 10.52 31.61 -14.35
C GLU A 180 10.77 31.67 -15.86
N PRO A 181 9.89 32.31 -16.67
CA PRO A 181 9.91 32.19 -18.11
C PRO A 181 11.17 32.74 -18.78
N HIS A 182 12.03 33.45 -18.06
CA HIS A 182 13.25 34.05 -18.60
C HIS A 182 14.50 33.19 -18.38
N VAL A 183 14.48 32.19 -17.50
CA VAL A 183 15.68 31.41 -17.16
C VAL A 183 15.38 29.91 -17.15
N GLN A 184 15.75 29.24 -18.22
CA GLN A 184 15.47 27.80 -18.40
C GLN A 184 16.25 26.92 -17.42
N VAL A 185 17.46 27.26 -17.04
CA VAL A 185 18.46 26.38 -16.44
C VAL A 185 18.65 26.58 -14.93
N ILE A 186 17.72 27.20 -14.23
CA ILE A 186 17.77 27.26 -12.75
C ILE A 186 17.78 25.82 -12.19
N ASP A 187 16.99 24.94 -12.76
CA ASP A 187 17.17 23.50 -12.59
C ASP A 187 17.98 22.96 -13.78
N PRO A 188 19.26 22.57 -13.57
CA PRO A 188 20.11 22.15 -14.68
C PRO A 188 19.75 20.79 -15.27
N VAL A 189 18.91 20.01 -14.59
CA VAL A 189 18.49 18.67 -15.01
C VAL A 189 17.14 18.70 -15.71
N ALA A 190 16.14 19.28 -15.07
CA ALA A 190 14.80 19.39 -15.66
C ALA A 190 14.78 20.40 -16.81
N GLN A 191 15.44 21.54 -16.66
CA GLN A 191 15.52 22.63 -17.65
C GLN A 191 14.12 23.14 -18.13
N ASP A 192 13.13 23.06 -17.24
CA ASP A 192 11.72 23.41 -17.52
C ASP A 192 11.35 24.81 -17.02
N PHE A 193 12.31 25.75 -17.01
CA PHE A 193 12.09 27.11 -16.49
C PHE A 193 11.65 27.14 -15.02
N LEU A 194 12.03 26.17 -14.19
CA LEU A 194 11.61 26.12 -12.80
C LEU A 194 12.23 27.28 -12.01
N VAL A 195 11.47 27.86 -11.06
CA VAL A 195 11.95 28.94 -10.17
C VAL A 195 13.05 28.48 -9.21
N MET A 196 13.22 27.18 -9.05
CA MET A 196 14.26 26.55 -8.23
C MET A 196 14.54 25.12 -8.69
N ASN A 197 15.68 24.58 -8.25
CA ASN A 197 16.00 23.17 -8.50
C ASN A 197 14.97 22.26 -7.79
N ASN A 198 14.40 21.31 -8.52
CA ASN A 198 13.39 20.38 -8.01
C ASN A 198 13.93 18.98 -7.64
N ALA A 199 15.24 18.79 -7.60
CA ALA A 199 15.79 17.53 -7.09
C ALA A 199 15.26 17.22 -5.69
N ASN A 200 14.92 15.95 -5.44
CA ASN A 200 14.26 15.49 -4.20
C ASN A 200 12.91 16.18 -3.93
N SER A 201 12.23 16.65 -4.99
CA SER A 201 10.93 17.33 -4.92
C SER A 201 10.93 18.67 -4.18
N ALA A 202 12.06 19.37 -4.16
CA ALA A 202 12.18 20.60 -3.38
C ALA A 202 11.15 21.67 -3.74
N LEU A 203 10.78 21.79 -5.02
CA LEU A 203 9.73 22.69 -5.49
C LEU A 203 8.34 22.30 -4.94
N CYS A 204 8.01 21.00 -5.02
CA CYS A 204 6.74 20.49 -4.51
C CYS A 204 6.61 20.71 -3.00
N LEU A 205 7.71 20.45 -2.27
CA LEU A 205 7.80 20.60 -0.82
C LEU A 205 7.78 22.05 -0.34
N ALA A 206 7.88 23.02 -1.23
CA ALA A 206 7.66 24.43 -0.89
C ALA A 206 6.19 24.74 -0.54
N CYS A 207 5.26 23.86 -0.95
CA CYS A 207 3.84 24.00 -0.68
C CYS A 207 3.25 22.78 0.04
N HIS A 208 3.68 21.59 -0.34
CA HIS A 208 3.21 20.35 0.23
C HIS A 208 4.12 19.89 1.38
N VAL A 209 3.56 19.28 2.41
CA VAL A 209 4.20 18.79 3.63
C VAL A 209 4.27 19.83 4.76
N SER A 210 3.82 19.41 5.92
CA SER A 210 3.95 20.17 7.17
C SER A 210 5.42 20.18 7.60
N GLU A 211 6.00 21.34 7.61
CA GLU A 211 7.31 21.78 8.11
C GLU A 211 8.51 20.83 7.99
N PRO A 212 9.56 21.22 7.24
CA PRO A 212 10.82 20.46 7.12
C PRO A 212 11.59 20.34 8.45
N ASN A 213 11.24 21.09 9.49
CA ASN A 213 11.92 21.12 10.79
C ASN A 213 11.26 20.27 11.87
N GLN A 214 10.19 19.57 11.60
CA GLN A 214 9.78 18.50 12.52
C GLN A 214 10.72 17.34 12.30
N THR A 215 11.85 17.36 13.00
CA THR A 215 12.70 16.17 13.15
C THR A 215 11.79 15.02 13.50
N PRO A 216 11.86 13.91 12.74
CA PRO A 216 11.08 12.74 13.05
C PRO A 216 11.43 12.32 14.45
N GLU A 217 10.54 12.50 15.40
CA GLU A 217 10.78 12.00 16.73
C GLU A 217 11.04 10.51 16.68
N SER A 218 12.18 10.13 17.23
CA SER A 218 12.83 8.83 17.12
C SER A 218 12.16 7.72 17.93
N SER A 219 10.90 7.82 18.30
CA SER A 219 10.29 6.78 19.11
C SER A 219 8.91 6.37 18.58
N SER A 220 8.78 5.06 18.35
CA SER A 220 7.49 4.38 18.16
C SER A 220 6.48 4.64 19.30
N ARG A 221 6.93 5.16 20.43
CA ARG A 221 6.09 5.62 21.54
C ARG A 221 5.31 6.90 21.23
N ASN A 222 5.89 7.80 20.45
CA ASN A 222 5.26 9.08 20.15
C ASN A 222 4.20 8.98 19.06
N PHE A 223 4.26 7.97 18.20
CA PHE A 223 3.20 7.71 17.23
C PHE A 223 1.86 7.43 17.93
N ARG A 224 1.84 6.61 18.98
CA ARG A 224 0.65 6.38 19.81
C ARG A 224 0.22 7.66 20.56
N ALA A 225 1.15 8.47 21.01
CA ALA A 225 0.85 9.75 21.67
C ALA A 225 0.31 10.81 20.69
N MET A 226 0.84 10.87 19.45
CA MET A 226 0.35 11.79 18.42
C MET A 226 -1.09 11.48 17.98
N ILE A 227 -1.52 10.25 18.02
CA ILE A 227 -2.89 9.85 17.67
C ILE A 227 -3.83 9.80 18.88
N GLY A 228 -3.37 10.26 20.05
CA GLY A 228 -4.21 10.41 21.24
C GLY A 228 -4.65 9.11 21.89
N VAL A 229 -3.93 8.00 21.66
CA VAL A 229 -4.23 6.72 22.28
C VAL A 229 -3.59 6.65 23.67
N SER A 230 -4.23 7.23 24.64
CA SER A 230 -4.10 6.82 26.04
C SER A 230 -5.22 5.83 26.33
N GLY A 231 -4.92 4.54 26.21
CA GLY A 231 -5.73 3.46 26.81
C GLY A 231 -7.16 3.25 26.32
N GLY A 232 -7.56 3.72 25.15
CA GLY A 232 -8.92 3.50 24.64
C GLY A 232 -9.03 3.63 23.12
N LEU A 233 -9.86 2.82 22.51
CA LEU A 233 -10.10 2.68 21.08
C LEU A 233 -10.79 3.92 20.43
N GLY A 234 -10.34 5.12 20.74
CA GLY A 234 -10.90 6.35 20.19
C GLY A 234 -9.94 7.04 19.23
N HIS A 235 -9.85 6.59 17.98
CA HIS A 235 -9.10 7.27 16.95
C HIS A 235 -9.94 8.40 16.35
N THR A 236 -9.47 9.64 16.46
CA THR A 236 -10.03 10.73 15.66
C THR A 236 -9.28 10.78 14.32
N PRO A 237 -9.97 10.59 13.19
CA PRO A 237 -9.35 10.51 11.85
C PRO A 237 -8.62 11.78 11.40
N SER A 238 -8.79 12.89 12.12
CA SER A 238 -8.44 14.24 11.68
C SER A 238 -6.97 14.65 11.82
N LYS A 239 -6.07 13.79 12.34
CA LYS A 239 -4.69 14.19 12.65
C LYS A 239 -3.60 13.45 11.87
N PHE A 240 -3.92 12.44 11.09
CA PHE A 240 -2.93 11.74 10.28
C PHE A 240 -2.68 12.51 8.98
N ASN A 241 -1.44 12.93 8.77
CA ASN A 241 -0.99 13.49 7.51
C ASN A 241 0.09 12.57 6.91
N PRO A 242 -0.22 11.82 5.84
CA PRO A 242 0.72 10.89 5.23
C PRO A 242 1.99 11.58 4.74
N PHE A 243 1.91 12.85 4.34
CA PHE A 243 3.07 13.62 3.88
C PHE A 243 4.09 13.90 4.99
N THR A 244 3.69 13.92 6.26
CA THR A 244 4.63 14.02 7.40
C THR A 244 5.58 12.81 7.44
N TYR A 245 5.16 11.68 6.91
CA TYR A 245 5.94 10.45 6.88
C TYR A 245 6.71 10.25 5.58
N TRP A 246 6.49 11.09 4.57
CA TRP A 246 7.15 11.00 3.27
C TRP A 246 8.66 10.88 3.38
N PHE A 247 9.30 11.71 4.20
CA PHE A 247 10.76 11.68 4.38
C PHE A 247 11.31 10.39 5.00
N LYS A 248 10.45 9.58 5.62
CA LYS A 248 10.79 8.28 6.19
C LYS A 248 10.34 7.12 5.30
N SER A 249 9.53 7.41 4.28
CA SER A 249 9.01 6.37 3.40
C SER A 249 10.12 5.75 2.57
N GLU A 250 9.96 4.47 2.24
CA GLU A 250 10.88 3.78 1.35
C GLU A 250 10.94 4.44 -0.04
N HIS A 251 9.79 4.94 -0.52
CA HIS A 251 9.75 5.63 -1.81
C HIS A 251 10.61 6.89 -1.86
N GLN A 252 10.73 7.62 -0.74
CA GLN A 252 11.62 8.78 -0.65
C GLN A 252 13.07 8.38 -0.36
N GLN A 253 13.30 7.32 0.41
CA GLN A 253 14.66 6.97 0.84
C GLN A 253 15.41 6.10 -0.18
N ALA A 254 14.70 5.25 -0.90
CA ALA A 254 15.30 4.35 -1.87
C ALA A 254 15.82 5.09 -3.11
N SER A 255 17.05 4.79 -3.48
CA SER A 255 17.75 5.44 -4.60
C SER A 255 17.96 4.44 -5.75
N TYR A 256 16.88 4.01 -6.38
CA TYR A 256 16.94 3.15 -7.56
C TYR A 256 17.27 3.97 -8.80
N LYS A 257 18.19 3.48 -9.62
CA LYS A 257 18.49 4.13 -10.90
C LYS A 257 17.29 4.05 -11.83
N VAL A 258 16.92 5.18 -12.43
CA VAL A 258 15.87 5.24 -13.45
C VAL A 258 16.48 4.99 -14.81
N SER A 259 15.89 4.12 -15.63
CA SER A 259 16.35 3.86 -16.98
C SER A 259 16.09 5.07 -17.88
N LYS A 260 16.92 5.26 -18.92
CA LYS A 260 16.76 6.37 -19.87
C LYS A 260 15.40 6.36 -20.59
N THR A 261 14.84 5.18 -20.81
CA THR A 261 13.51 5.01 -21.45
C THR A 261 12.37 5.35 -20.51
N ALA A 262 12.59 5.33 -19.19
CA ALA A 262 11.58 5.61 -18.18
C ALA A 262 11.58 7.07 -17.69
N THR A 263 12.55 7.90 -18.10
CA THR A 263 12.66 9.29 -17.61
C THR A 263 11.42 10.14 -17.95
N ALA A 264 10.80 9.94 -19.10
CA ALA A 264 9.58 10.64 -19.47
C ALA A 264 8.39 10.34 -18.55
N GLN A 265 8.44 9.20 -17.86
CA GLN A 265 7.39 8.73 -16.95
C GLN A 265 7.76 8.93 -15.48
N LEU A 266 9.01 8.67 -15.10
CA LEU A 266 9.45 8.65 -13.70
C LEU A 266 10.20 9.92 -13.28
N GLY A 267 10.29 10.92 -14.16
CA GLY A 267 10.98 12.19 -13.91
C GLY A 267 12.40 12.24 -14.49
N PRO A 268 12.96 13.45 -14.64
CA PRO A 268 14.18 13.72 -15.38
C PRO A 268 15.46 13.33 -14.63
N TYR A 269 15.41 13.13 -13.32
CA TYR A 269 16.59 12.83 -12.52
C TYR A 269 16.98 11.35 -12.61
N GLY A 270 18.26 11.07 -12.41
CA GLY A 270 18.82 9.73 -12.63
C GLY A 270 18.40 8.64 -11.65
N ASN A 271 17.70 8.99 -10.57
CA ASN A 271 17.24 8.01 -9.58
C ASN A 271 15.90 8.42 -8.94
N THR A 272 15.21 7.44 -8.35
CA THR A 272 13.88 7.61 -7.75
C THR A 272 13.87 8.61 -6.59
N LYS A 273 14.91 8.64 -5.76
CA LYS A 273 15.02 9.59 -4.65
C LYS A 273 15.04 11.02 -5.13
N GLN A 274 15.85 11.31 -6.16
CA GLN A 274 15.95 12.65 -6.74
C GLN A 274 14.66 13.05 -7.47
N ASN A 275 14.00 12.12 -8.15
CA ASN A 275 12.69 12.37 -8.75
C ASN A 275 11.59 12.57 -7.70
N GLY A 276 11.64 11.83 -6.59
CA GLY A 276 10.71 11.96 -5.49
C GLY A 276 9.25 11.90 -5.96
N CYS A 277 8.50 13.00 -5.77
CA CYS A 277 7.09 13.08 -6.18
C CYS A 277 6.89 12.81 -7.68
N LEU A 278 7.83 13.23 -8.53
CA LEU A 278 7.76 13.04 -9.98
C LEU A 278 7.82 11.56 -10.40
N SER A 279 8.29 10.67 -9.52
CA SER A 279 8.26 9.23 -9.78
C SER A 279 6.82 8.68 -9.92
N CYS A 280 5.85 9.37 -9.32
CA CYS A 280 4.45 8.95 -9.27
C CYS A 280 3.50 10.00 -9.82
N HIS A 281 3.82 11.30 -9.69
CA HIS A 281 2.97 12.41 -10.08
C HIS A 281 3.54 13.18 -11.26
N LYS A 282 2.66 13.63 -12.14
CA LYS A 282 3.01 14.43 -13.31
C LYS A 282 2.27 15.77 -13.22
N PRO A 283 2.98 16.89 -13.01
CA PRO A 283 2.31 18.18 -12.80
C PRO A 283 1.61 18.71 -14.05
N HIS A 284 1.98 18.23 -15.25
CA HIS A 284 1.32 18.56 -16.50
C HIS A 284 1.11 17.30 -17.33
N ASN A 285 0.10 17.30 -18.18
CA ASN A 285 -0.23 16.18 -19.06
C ASN A 285 -0.40 14.86 -18.33
N ALA A 286 -0.86 14.90 -17.06
CA ALA A 286 -1.32 13.70 -16.40
C ALA A 286 -2.54 13.15 -17.12
N PRO A 287 -2.72 11.81 -17.20
CA PRO A 287 -3.81 11.23 -17.98
C PRO A 287 -5.22 11.47 -17.41
N GLY A 288 -5.37 12.31 -16.40
CA GLY A 288 -6.64 12.69 -15.78
C GLY A 288 -6.44 13.47 -14.49
N ALA A 289 -7.55 13.77 -13.79
CA ALA A 289 -7.54 14.53 -12.55
C ALA A 289 -7.15 13.70 -11.32
N ASP A 290 -7.01 12.37 -11.44
CA ASP A 290 -6.76 11.45 -10.33
C ASP A 290 -5.40 11.72 -9.67
N SER A 291 -5.35 12.72 -8.78
CA SER A 291 -4.15 13.16 -8.06
C SER A 291 -2.93 13.39 -8.96
N LEU A 292 -3.11 13.67 -10.25
CA LEU A 292 -2.08 13.85 -11.28
C LEU A 292 -1.10 12.65 -11.38
N LEU A 293 -1.60 11.44 -11.21
CA LEU A 293 -0.78 10.23 -11.27
C LEU A 293 -0.26 9.96 -12.69
N ASN A 294 0.98 9.52 -12.77
CA ASN A 294 1.66 9.20 -14.03
C ASN A 294 0.95 8.08 -14.82
N GLY A 295 0.82 6.92 -14.21
CA GLY A 295 0.40 5.71 -14.89
C GLY A 295 1.36 5.25 -16.00
N PRO A 296 1.18 4.08 -16.57
CA PRO A 296 1.96 3.62 -17.72
C PRO A 296 1.61 4.40 -18.99
N THR A 297 2.55 4.43 -19.94
CA THR A 297 2.35 5.04 -21.27
C THR A 297 1.21 4.40 -22.06
N GLN A 298 0.98 3.09 -21.82
CA GLN A 298 -0.17 2.36 -22.35
C GLN A 298 -1.05 1.93 -21.18
N PRO A 299 -2.27 2.47 -21.05
CA PRO A 299 -3.19 2.07 -19.99
C PRO A 299 -3.49 0.57 -20.05
N VAL A 300 -3.48 -0.09 -18.91
CA VAL A 300 -3.93 -1.47 -18.80
C VAL A 300 -5.46 -1.44 -18.71
N PRO A 301 -6.17 -2.11 -19.62
CA PRO A 301 -7.63 -2.14 -19.58
C PRO A 301 -8.16 -2.67 -18.24
N ASN A 302 -9.22 -2.05 -17.74
CA ASN A 302 -9.89 -2.43 -16.49
C ASN A 302 -9.01 -2.34 -15.22
N MET A 303 -7.98 -1.51 -15.26
CA MET A 303 -7.13 -1.27 -14.09
C MET A 303 -7.26 0.21 -13.67
N ASP A 304 -7.44 0.45 -12.38
CA ASP A 304 -7.47 1.81 -11.84
C ASP A 304 -6.13 2.54 -12.01
N ARG A 305 -6.17 3.87 -12.01
CA ARG A 305 -4.99 4.70 -12.28
C ARG A 305 -3.90 4.53 -11.21
N THR A 306 -4.29 4.42 -9.96
CA THR A 306 -3.35 4.29 -8.84
C THR A 306 -2.54 3.00 -8.97
N THR A 307 -3.23 1.90 -9.23
CA THR A 307 -2.60 0.61 -9.48
C THR A 307 -1.68 0.63 -10.69
N GLN A 308 -2.13 1.22 -11.81
CA GLN A 308 -1.31 1.38 -13.00
C GLN A 308 -0.01 2.14 -12.70
N ASN A 309 -0.09 3.16 -11.84
CA ASN A 309 1.07 3.92 -11.40
C ASN A 309 2.05 3.05 -10.60
N CYS A 310 1.56 2.26 -9.65
CA CYS A 310 2.39 1.38 -8.83
C CYS A 310 3.12 0.32 -9.67
N ILE A 311 2.44 -0.34 -10.59
CA ILE A 311 3.03 -1.40 -11.41
C ILE A 311 4.07 -0.88 -12.42
N THR A 312 4.19 0.41 -12.62
CA THR A 312 5.30 0.98 -13.41
C THR A 312 6.68 0.56 -12.88
N CYS A 313 6.79 0.40 -11.57
CA CYS A 313 7.99 -0.10 -10.89
C CYS A 313 7.82 -1.52 -10.34
N HIS A 314 6.64 -1.86 -9.81
CA HIS A 314 6.37 -3.13 -9.11
C HIS A 314 5.98 -4.29 -10.04
N ASN A 315 6.43 -4.26 -11.29
CA ASN A 315 6.20 -5.30 -12.30
C ASN A 315 7.43 -6.18 -12.60
N GLY A 316 8.51 -6.02 -11.82
CA GLY A 316 9.77 -6.74 -12.07
C GLY A 316 10.55 -6.27 -13.31
N GLY A 317 10.11 -5.19 -13.95
CA GLY A 317 10.69 -4.67 -15.18
C GLY A 317 11.96 -3.84 -14.97
N SER A 318 12.51 -3.34 -16.06
CA SER A 318 13.79 -2.62 -16.12
C SER A 318 13.67 -1.09 -16.00
N ASN A 319 12.50 -0.56 -15.64
CA ASN A 319 12.31 0.89 -15.47
C ASN A 319 13.20 1.45 -14.36
N ILE A 320 13.47 0.64 -13.35
CA ILE A 320 14.37 0.97 -12.24
C ILE A 320 15.37 -0.16 -12.02
N SER A 321 16.53 0.17 -11.42
CA SER A 321 17.58 -0.80 -11.10
C SER A 321 18.17 -0.53 -9.70
N PRO A 322 18.32 -1.56 -8.85
CA PRO A 322 17.96 -2.95 -9.10
C PRO A 322 16.44 -3.14 -9.29
N ALA A 323 16.05 -4.18 -10.03
CA ALA A 323 14.66 -4.52 -10.19
C ALA A 323 14.04 -4.95 -8.83
N ILE A 324 12.82 -4.54 -8.59
CA ILE A 324 12.05 -4.98 -7.42
C ILE A 324 11.15 -6.16 -7.81
N PRO A 325 10.68 -6.98 -6.87
CA PRO A 325 9.84 -8.13 -7.19
C PRO A 325 8.61 -7.75 -8.00
N ASN A 326 8.21 -8.66 -8.88
CA ASN A 326 7.01 -8.51 -9.69
C ASN A 326 5.76 -8.82 -8.86
N VAL A 327 5.22 -7.78 -8.21
CA VAL A 327 3.97 -7.91 -7.45
C VAL A 327 2.79 -8.20 -8.38
N PHE A 328 2.82 -7.63 -9.58
CA PHE A 328 1.74 -7.80 -10.56
C PHE A 328 1.58 -9.26 -11.00
N ALA A 329 2.69 -10.00 -11.15
CA ALA A 329 2.63 -11.42 -11.49
C ALA A 329 1.97 -12.28 -10.40
N GLU A 330 2.05 -11.86 -9.14
CA GLU A 330 1.42 -12.59 -8.04
C GLU A 330 -0.10 -12.62 -8.15
N PHE A 331 -0.70 -11.53 -8.60
CA PHE A 331 -2.16 -11.47 -8.81
C PHE A 331 -2.68 -12.39 -9.91
N ALA A 332 -1.81 -12.96 -10.76
CA ALA A 332 -2.17 -13.99 -11.71
C ALA A 332 -2.36 -15.38 -11.07
N LYS A 333 -1.86 -15.56 -9.84
CA LYS A 333 -2.10 -16.73 -9.00
C LYS A 333 -3.47 -16.62 -8.32
N ILE A 334 -3.74 -17.44 -7.32
CA ILE A 334 -4.90 -17.26 -6.45
C ILE A 334 -4.62 -16.01 -5.58
N GLY A 335 -5.31 -14.92 -5.85
CA GLY A 335 -5.05 -13.63 -5.21
C GLY A 335 -6.33 -12.87 -4.88
N HIS A 336 -6.15 -11.65 -4.37
CA HIS A 336 -7.25 -10.71 -4.27
C HIS A 336 -7.77 -10.35 -5.67
N PRO A 337 -9.06 -10.03 -5.81
CA PRO A 337 -9.64 -9.70 -7.11
C PRO A 337 -9.05 -8.38 -7.63
N PHE A 338 -8.22 -8.50 -8.67
CA PHE A 338 -7.42 -7.46 -9.24
C PHE A 338 -7.27 -7.68 -10.75
N PRO A 339 -7.27 -6.70 -11.59
CA PRO A 339 -7.80 -5.34 -11.45
C PRO A 339 -9.29 -5.34 -11.84
N SER A 340 -10.07 -4.42 -11.32
CA SER A 340 -11.52 -4.40 -11.57
C SER A 340 -12.02 -3.14 -12.29
N GLY A 341 -11.17 -2.17 -12.57
CA GLY A 341 -11.58 -0.85 -13.06
C GLY A 341 -12.29 0.02 -12.02
N HIS A 342 -12.34 -0.43 -10.76
CA HIS A 342 -12.88 0.32 -9.64
C HIS A 342 -11.77 1.05 -8.88
N ASN A 343 -12.15 2.09 -8.15
CA ASN A 343 -11.26 2.85 -7.28
C ASN A 343 -10.97 2.10 -5.97
N GLU A 344 -10.29 2.75 -5.04
CA GLU A 344 -10.08 2.27 -3.69
C GLU A 344 -11.38 1.83 -3.03
N HIS A 345 -11.36 0.71 -2.32
CA HIS A 345 -12.52 0.17 -1.64
C HIS A 345 -13.01 1.10 -0.52
N SER A 346 -14.27 1.47 -0.56
CA SER A 346 -14.91 2.20 0.53
C SER A 346 -15.42 1.24 1.59
N ALA A 347 -15.11 1.52 2.86
CA ALA A 347 -15.65 0.74 3.98
C ALA A 347 -17.20 0.73 4.05
N ASN A 348 -17.82 1.75 3.44
CA ASN A 348 -19.29 1.92 3.39
C ASN A 348 -19.91 1.43 2.09
N GLU A 349 -19.15 0.75 1.22
CA GLU A 349 -19.71 0.18 0.01
C GLU A 349 -20.77 -0.86 0.36
N SER A 350 -21.98 -0.62 -0.12
CA SER A 350 -23.09 -1.56 -0.02
C SER A 350 -23.01 -2.69 -1.06
N GLU A 351 -21.97 -2.71 -1.87
CA GLU A 351 -21.84 -3.66 -2.96
C GLU A 351 -21.53 -5.07 -2.46
N VAL A 352 -22.24 -6.01 -3.03
CA VAL A 352 -21.99 -7.43 -2.78
C VAL A 352 -20.65 -7.80 -3.41
N LEU A 353 -19.68 -8.21 -2.60
CA LEU A 353 -18.31 -8.53 -3.02
C LEU A 353 -18.21 -9.53 -4.20
N ASN A 354 -19.27 -10.30 -4.48
CA ASN A 354 -19.28 -11.27 -5.57
C ASN A 354 -19.58 -10.64 -6.95
N LYS A 355 -20.05 -9.40 -7.01
CA LYS A 355 -20.32 -8.68 -8.28
C LYS A 355 -19.21 -7.72 -8.65
N ASN A 356 -18.79 -6.92 -7.69
CA ASN A 356 -17.81 -5.86 -7.89
C ASN A 356 -16.61 -6.04 -6.96
N ARG A 357 -16.14 -7.28 -6.85
CA ARG A 357 -14.95 -7.61 -6.05
C ARG A 357 -13.77 -6.87 -6.63
N HIS A 358 -13.17 -6.02 -5.83
CA HIS A 358 -11.98 -5.28 -6.21
C HIS A 358 -11.06 -5.10 -5.00
N ALA A 359 -9.78 -5.03 -5.29
CA ALA A 359 -8.76 -4.59 -4.36
C ALA A 359 -7.73 -3.79 -5.15
N THR A 360 -7.31 -2.66 -4.63
CA THR A 360 -6.27 -1.82 -5.20
C THR A 360 -5.06 -1.81 -4.27
N CYS A 361 -3.93 -1.33 -4.76
CA CYS A 361 -2.73 -1.23 -3.93
C CYS A 361 -2.96 -0.37 -2.69
N VAL A 362 -3.72 0.73 -2.83
CA VAL A 362 -3.99 1.69 -1.74
C VAL A 362 -5.00 1.20 -0.71
N ASP A 363 -5.67 0.09 -0.97
CA ASP A 363 -6.49 -0.55 0.07
C ASP A 363 -5.66 -1.08 1.23
N CYS A 364 -4.39 -1.43 0.96
CA CYS A 364 -3.48 -2.03 1.94
C CYS A 364 -2.22 -1.21 2.19
N HIS A 365 -1.88 -0.28 1.29
CA HIS A 365 -0.64 0.48 1.33
C HIS A 365 -0.89 1.99 1.26
N ASP A 366 -0.06 2.78 1.96
CA ASP A 366 0.07 4.21 1.76
C ASP A 366 1.46 4.50 1.18
N ALA A 367 1.51 4.91 -0.09
CA ALA A 367 2.77 5.14 -0.80
C ALA A 367 3.61 6.27 -0.17
N HIS A 368 2.98 7.21 0.54
CA HIS A 368 3.67 8.32 1.18
C HIS A 368 4.25 7.94 2.55
N ALA A 369 3.78 6.85 3.17
CA ALA A 369 4.17 6.47 4.52
C ALA A 369 4.81 5.09 4.63
N SER A 370 4.64 4.21 3.65
CA SER A 370 5.21 2.86 3.66
C SER A 370 6.72 2.89 3.87
N THR A 371 7.22 2.08 4.80
CA THR A 371 8.64 2.02 5.16
C THR A 371 9.13 0.59 5.28
N GLN A 372 10.43 0.37 5.22
CA GLN A 372 11.03 -0.91 5.58
C GLN A 372 11.27 -0.94 7.08
N THR A 373 10.57 -1.83 7.78
CA THR A 373 10.92 -2.14 9.18
C THR A 373 11.66 -3.45 9.23
N THR A 374 12.87 -3.40 9.78
CA THR A 374 13.71 -4.58 10.01
C THR A 374 13.54 -5.16 11.41
N SER A 375 12.78 -4.49 12.28
CA SER A 375 12.59 -4.92 13.67
C SER A 375 11.34 -5.79 13.80
N PHE A 376 11.52 -7.04 14.20
CA PHE A 376 10.45 -8.01 14.47
C PHE A 376 9.88 -7.90 15.88
N THR A 377 10.40 -7.03 16.72
CA THR A 377 9.94 -6.85 18.10
C THR A 377 8.68 -6.01 18.14
N LEU A 378 7.57 -6.59 18.56
CA LEU A 378 6.27 -5.92 18.78
C LEU A 378 5.62 -5.32 17.52
N MET A 379 5.83 -5.92 16.35
CA MET A 379 5.12 -5.46 15.15
C MET A 379 3.65 -5.85 15.22
N THR A 380 2.80 -4.84 15.31
CA THR A 380 1.35 -4.98 15.16
C THR A 380 0.92 -4.75 13.71
N ILE A 381 1.74 -4.03 12.94
CA ILE A 381 1.54 -3.76 11.51
C ILE A 381 2.89 -3.82 10.78
N ARG A 382 2.90 -4.29 9.54
CA ARG A 382 4.10 -4.30 8.69
C ARG A 382 4.45 -2.89 8.21
N GLY A 383 5.74 -2.57 8.11
CA GLY A 383 6.19 -1.26 7.62
C GLY A 383 5.67 -0.92 6.23
N SER A 384 5.53 -1.91 5.34
CA SER A 384 4.92 -1.72 4.02
C SER A 384 3.45 -1.28 4.07
N GLN A 385 2.74 -1.54 5.17
CA GLN A 385 1.34 -1.13 5.38
C GLN A 385 1.22 0.11 6.28
N TYR A 386 2.34 0.67 6.68
CA TYR A 386 2.34 1.87 7.52
C TYR A 386 1.64 3.02 6.80
N GLY A 387 0.72 3.71 7.50
CA GLY A 387 -0.09 4.77 6.92
C GLY A 387 -1.42 4.31 6.29
N ALA A 388 -1.58 3.02 6.02
CA ALA A 388 -2.80 2.50 5.42
C ALA A 388 -4.05 2.78 6.29
N ILE A 389 -5.20 2.85 5.62
CA ILE A 389 -6.49 2.98 6.29
C ILE A 389 -6.91 1.60 6.81
N GLY A 390 -7.54 1.58 7.99
CA GLY A 390 -8.10 0.39 8.60
C GLY A 390 -9.54 0.58 9.08
N ILE A 391 -10.11 -0.51 9.57
CA ILE A 391 -11.39 -0.54 10.28
C ILE A 391 -11.15 -1.07 11.69
N SER A 392 -11.70 -0.40 12.68
CA SER A 392 -11.59 -0.81 14.08
C SER A 392 -12.26 -2.16 14.31
N ALA A 393 -11.57 -3.06 15.02
CA ALA A 393 -12.15 -4.33 15.43
C ALA A 393 -13.20 -4.18 16.55
N SER A 394 -13.30 -3.04 17.21
CA SER A 394 -14.25 -2.81 18.32
C SER A 394 -15.69 -2.81 17.87
N ASP A 395 -15.96 -2.29 16.67
CA ASP A 395 -17.30 -2.14 16.10
C ASP A 395 -17.40 -2.65 14.65
N GLY A 396 -16.27 -2.89 14.00
CA GLY A 396 -16.19 -3.35 12.61
C GLY A 396 -16.61 -2.31 11.56
N THR A 397 -16.76 -1.05 11.95
CA THR A 397 -17.29 0.02 11.09
C THR A 397 -16.50 1.33 11.17
N THR A 398 -15.95 1.64 12.33
CA THR A 398 -15.18 2.89 12.52
C THR A 398 -13.88 2.86 11.71
N VAL A 399 -13.73 3.83 10.82
CA VAL A 399 -12.49 4.01 10.03
C VAL A 399 -11.38 4.51 10.94
N VAL A 400 -10.23 3.85 10.89
CA VAL A 400 -9.01 4.24 11.57
C VAL A 400 -7.94 4.63 10.54
N ARG A 401 -7.25 5.74 10.78
CA ARG A 401 -6.18 6.22 9.91
C ARG A 401 -5.09 6.90 10.73
N PRO A 402 -3.87 6.36 10.71
CA PRO A 402 -3.46 5.11 10.09
C PRO A 402 -3.97 3.90 10.87
N ALA A 403 -4.03 2.74 10.20
CA ALA A 403 -4.16 1.47 10.90
C ALA A 403 -2.94 1.26 11.83
N THR A 404 -3.19 0.80 13.04
CA THR A 404 -2.14 0.50 14.04
C THR A 404 -1.84 -0.98 14.14
N ASP A 405 -2.79 -1.78 13.73
CA ASP A 405 -2.70 -3.23 13.66
C ASP A 405 -3.00 -3.72 12.24
N GLN A 406 -2.29 -4.75 11.78
CA GLN A 406 -2.46 -5.25 10.41
C GLN A 406 -3.87 -5.73 10.13
N PHE A 407 -4.51 -6.38 11.09
CA PHE A 407 -5.87 -6.87 10.91
C PHE A 407 -6.87 -5.75 10.60
N GLU A 408 -6.66 -4.53 11.11
CA GLU A 408 -7.53 -3.38 10.81
C GLU A 408 -7.59 -3.07 9.31
N THR A 409 -6.46 -3.19 8.61
CA THR A 409 -6.43 -3.06 7.14
C THR A 409 -7.24 -4.17 6.47
N CYS A 410 -7.15 -5.41 6.97
CA CYS A 410 -7.89 -6.54 6.42
C CYS A 410 -9.40 -6.41 6.68
N LEU A 411 -9.78 -5.82 7.83
CA LEU A 411 -11.19 -5.62 8.21
C LEU A 411 -11.96 -4.68 7.29
N ARG A 412 -11.31 -3.91 6.44
CA ARG A 412 -12.00 -3.13 5.39
C ARG A 412 -12.89 -4.02 4.52
N CYS A 413 -12.42 -5.23 4.22
CA CYS A 413 -13.16 -6.22 3.43
C CYS A 413 -13.61 -7.43 4.26
N HIS A 414 -12.84 -7.83 5.28
CA HIS A 414 -13.08 -8.99 6.12
C HIS A 414 -13.73 -8.64 7.49
N GLY A 415 -14.37 -7.48 7.58
CA GLY A 415 -15.14 -7.02 8.74
C GLY A 415 -16.65 -7.23 8.59
N THR A 416 -17.43 -6.31 9.17
CA THR A 416 -18.89 -6.41 9.29
C THR A 416 -19.68 -5.98 8.05
N SER A 417 -19.05 -5.67 6.93
CA SER A 417 -19.76 -5.25 5.73
C SER A 417 -20.80 -6.27 5.29
N THR A 418 -22.04 -5.81 5.13
CA THR A 418 -23.18 -6.64 4.77
C THR A 418 -23.14 -7.07 3.30
N GLY A 419 -23.74 -8.22 2.99
CA GLY A 419 -23.90 -8.69 1.62
C GLY A 419 -22.70 -9.41 1.01
N LYS A 420 -21.60 -9.56 1.74
CA LYS A 420 -20.43 -10.32 1.28
C LYS A 420 -20.75 -11.81 1.22
N GLN A 421 -20.41 -12.45 0.11
CA GLN A 421 -20.57 -13.89 -0.06
C GLN A 421 -19.23 -14.53 -0.40
N ILE A 422 -18.95 -15.68 0.23
CA ILE A 422 -17.87 -16.55 -0.20
C ILE A 422 -18.31 -17.24 -1.49
N LEU A 423 -17.56 -17.02 -2.56
CA LEU A 423 -17.77 -17.82 -3.76
C LEU A 423 -17.30 -19.25 -3.52
N ALA A 424 -18.11 -20.21 -3.93
CA ALA A 424 -17.77 -21.64 -3.87
C ALA A 424 -16.57 -22.04 -4.75
N VAL A 425 -15.81 -21.07 -5.25
CA VAL A 425 -14.67 -21.26 -6.18
C VAL A 425 -13.45 -21.88 -5.51
N TYR A 426 -13.43 -21.98 -4.20
CA TYR A 426 -12.23 -22.37 -3.44
C TYR A 426 -12.16 -23.87 -3.09
N GLY A 427 -12.95 -24.69 -3.74
CA GLY A 427 -12.90 -26.14 -3.51
C GLY A 427 -13.62 -26.57 -2.22
N TYR A 428 -13.12 -27.65 -1.61
CA TYR A 428 -13.71 -28.18 -0.38
C TYR A 428 -13.57 -27.19 0.78
N LEU A 429 -14.71 -26.79 1.36
CA LEU A 429 -14.76 -26.05 2.61
C LEU A 429 -15.37 -26.92 3.70
N PRO A 430 -14.75 -27.03 4.87
CA PRO A 430 -15.33 -27.71 6.01
C PRO A 430 -16.67 -27.08 6.43
N THR A 431 -17.65 -27.92 6.78
CA THR A 431 -18.89 -27.46 7.42
C THR A 431 -18.69 -27.48 8.92
N ARG A 432 -18.44 -26.35 9.52
CA ARG A 432 -18.09 -26.27 10.93
C ARG A 432 -19.30 -26.38 11.85
N MET A 433 -19.10 -27.00 13.02
CA MET A 433 -20.09 -27.00 14.10
C MET A 433 -20.46 -25.57 14.53
N ALA A 434 -19.47 -24.76 14.71
CA ALA A 434 -19.61 -23.34 15.02
C ALA A 434 -19.31 -22.51 13.78
N THR A 435 -20.31 -21.81 13.27
CA THR A 435 -20.17 -20.89 12.13
C THR A 435 -20.71 -19.52 12.52
N THR A 436 -20.10 -18.48 12.02
CA THR A 436 -20.56 -17.10 12.25
C THR A 436 -21.74 -16.68 11.35
N GLY A 437 -22.16 -17.55 10.44
CA GLY A 437 -23.13 -17.17 9.40
C GLY A 437 -22.52 -16.26 8.30
N ASP A 438 -21.65 -15.35 8.67
CA ASP A 438 -20.82 -14.54 7.77
C ASP A 438 -19.35 -14.97 7.89
N LEU A 439 -18.91 -15.81 6.96
CA LEU A 439 -17.57 -16.36 6.95
C LEU A 439 -16.50 -15.32 6.58
N LEU A 440 -16.89 -14.20 5.99
CA LEU A 440 -15.97 -13.11 5.67
C LEU A 440 -15.78 -12.15 6.84
N ASN A 441 -16.69 -12.12 7.81
CA ASN A 441 -16.48 -11.37 9.04
C ASN A 441 -15.65 -12.20 10.02
N ILE A 442 -14.36 -11.89 10.09
CA ILE A 442 -13.41 -12.59 10.95
C ILE A 442 -13.35 -12.04 12.37
N ILE A 443 -14.00 -10.90 12.65
CA ILE A 443 -13.95 -10.26 13.97
C ILE A 443 -14.38 -11.22 15.10
N PRO A 444 -15.54 -11.91 15.02
CA PRO A 444 -15.94 -12.81 16.09
C PRO A 444 -14.98 -13.98 16.33
N GLN A 445 -14.22 -14.38 15.29
CA GLN A 445 -13.29 -15.49 15.35
C GLN A 445 -12.01 -15.15 16.10
N PHE A 446 -11.57 -13.87 16.05
CA PHE A 446 -10.33 -13.40 16.66
C PHE A 446 -10.55 -12.44 17.84
N SER A 447 -11.80 -12.18 18.22
CA SER A 447 -12.11 -11.30 19.34
C SER A 447 -11.48 -11.81 20.65
N VAL A 448 -11.17 -10.88 21.54
CA VAL A 448 -10.75 -11.21 22.94
C VAL A 448 -11.78 -12.06 23.69
N THR A 449 -13.03 -12.05 23.27
CA THR A 449 -14.11 -12.85 23.82
C THR A 449 -14.26 -14.20 23.12
N ALA A 450 -13.49 -14.48 22.06
CA ALA A 450 -13.51 -15.78 21.40
C ALA A 450 -13.18 -16.90 22.40
N ARG A 451 -13.81 -18.06 22.25
CA ARG A 451 -13.56 -19.23 23.13
C ARG A 451 -12.15 -19.76 22.97
N SER A 452 -11.65 -19.75 21.75
CA SER A 452 -10.26 -19.95 21.42
C SER A 452 -9.97 -19.32 20.06
N SER A 453 -8.77 -18.81 19.88
CA SER A 453 -8.31 -18.25 18.61
C SER A 453 -6.79 -18.23 18.54
N HIS A 454 -6.26 -18.14 17.34
CA HIS A 454 -4.88 -17.67 17.22
C HIS A 454 -4.79 -16.19 17.67
N PRO A 455 -3.68 -15.76 18.29
CA PRO A 455 -3.56 -14.42 18.86
C PRO A 455 -3.28 -13.37 17.78
N VAL A 456 -4.33 -13.02 17.00
CA VAL A 456 -4.26 -11.99 15.95
C VAL A 456 -4.76 -10.64 16.46
N MET A 457 -5.96 -10.61 17.04
CA MET A 457 -6.57 -9.38 17.58
C MET A 457 -6.33 -9.20 19.09
N HIS A 458 -5.71 -10.16 19.73
CA HIS A 458 -5.33 -10.12 21.14
C HIS A 458 -3.95 -10.75 21.31
N ASP A 459 -3.31 -10.49 22.42
CA ASP A 459 -2.03 -11.09 22.76
C ASP A 459 -2.18 -12.57 23.14
N GLY A 460 -1.16 -13.36 22.89
CA GLY A 460 -1.16 -14.77 23.31
C GLY A 460 -1.21 -14.88 24.85
N ASN A 461 -2.14 -15.68 25.35
CA ASN A 461 -2.44 -15.73 26.80
C ASN A 461 -1.63 -16.77 27.57
N SER A 462 -0.75 -17.53 26.93
CA SER A 462 0.00 -18.58 27.64
C SER A 462 1.37 -18.10 28.06
N PRO A 463 1.63 -17.96 29.37
CA PRO A 463 2.96 -17.63 29.88
C PRO A 463 3.90 -18.85 29.86
N PHE A 464 3.39 -20.03 29.54
CA PHE A 464 4.16 -21.27 29.55
C PHE A 464 4.41 -21.83 28.16
N PRO A 465 5.54 -22.53 27.95
CA PRO A 465 5.79 -23.26 26.72
C PRO A 465 4.65 -24.21 26.37
N GLN A 466 4.17 -24.15 25.13
CA GLN A 466 3.18 -25.09 24.62
C GLN A 466 3.91 -26.23 23.89
N PRO A 467 3.71 -27.49 24.28
CA PRO A 467 4.41 -28.63 23.65
C PRO A 467 4.19 -28.70 22.13
N SER A 468 3.04 -28.24 21.65
CA SER A 468 2.69 -28.20 20.24
C SER A 468 3.37 -27.09 19.44
N LEU A 469 4.08 -26.14 20.08
CA LEU A 469 4.72 -25.01 19.40
C LEU A 469 6.23 -25.21 19.26
N LEU A 470 6.80 -24.65 18.22
CA LEU A 470 8.25 -24.58 18.03
C LEU A 470 8.88 -23.60 19.04
N LYS A 471 10.12 -23.87 19.46
CA LYS A 471 10.81 -23.10 20.49
C LYS A 471 10.93 -21.61 20.19
N PHE A 472 11.07 -21.24 18.93
CA PHE A 472 11.16 -19.81 18.57
C PHE A 472 9.86 -19.05 18.81
N MET A 473 8.73 -19.75 18.87
CA MET A 473 7.45 -19.17 19.29
C MET A 473 7.38 -18.93 20.79
N TRP A 474 8.35 -19.45 21.57
CA TRP A 474 8.40 -19.36 23.03
C TRP A 474 9.43 -18.36 23.55
N ASN A 475 10.10 -17.61 22.69
CA ASN A 475 11.18 -16.75 23.16
C ASN A 475 10.64 -15.62 24.04
N LEU A 476 10.74 -15.85 25.35
CA LEU A 476 10.26 -14.93 26.40
C LEU A 476 11.10 -13.65 26.50
N ASN A 477 12.32 -13.64 25.97
CA ASN A 477 13.29 -12.57 26.24
C ASN A 477 13.44 -11.56 25.10
N GLY A 478 12.69 -11.70 24.00
CA GLY A 478 12.74 -10.74 22.89
C GLY A 478 14.11 -10.60 22.21
N THR A 479 15.06 -11.44 22.58
CA THR A 479 16.41 -11.45 22.02
C THR A 479 16.51 -12.49 20.92
N THR A 480 16.77 -12.01 19.73
CA THR A 480 17.15 -12.78 18.53
C THR A 480 16.14 -13.79 17.97
N GLN A 481 15.52 -13.43 16.85
CA GLN A 481 14.87 -14.30 15.87
C GLN A 481 13.60 -15.08 16.29
N GLY A 482 12.99 -14.79 17.42
CA GLY A 482 11.74 -15.39 17.83
C GLY A 482 10.71 -14.35 18.24
N ARG A 483 9.43 -14.64 18.01
CA ARG A 483 8.35 -13.83 18.56
C ARG A 483 8.22 -14.15 20.05
N ALA A 484 8.11 -13.13 20.89
CA ALA A 484 7.78 -13.33 22.30
C ALA A 484 6.39 -14.00 22.41
N ILE A 485 6.19 -14.88 23.39
CA ILE A 485 4.93 -15.60 23.63
C ILE A 485 3.71 -14.66 23.73
N ASN A 486 3.93 -13.45 24.20
CA ASN A 486 2.88 -12.43 24.38
C ASN A 486 2.68 -11.56 23.14
N THR A 487 3.26 -11.92 21.97
CA THR A 487 3.09 -11.15 20.76
C THR A 487 1.97 -11.71 19.90
N ARG A 488 1.30 -10.81 19.22
CA ARG A 488 0.32 -11.15 18.19
C ARG A 488 1.01 -11.76 16.98
N ILE A 489 0.33 -12.68 16.33
CA ILE A 489 0.67 -13.08 14.96
C ILE A 489 -0.09 -12.19 13.99
N LEU A 490 0.46 -12.00 12.81
CA LEU A 490 -0.15 -11.19 11.76
C LEU A 490 -0.96 -12.08 10.81
N CYS A 491 -1.99 -11.51 10.18
CA CYS A 491 -2.69 -12.19 9.10
C CYS A 491 -1.71 -12.68 8.02
N SER A 492 -0.70 -11.86 7.71
CA SER A 492 0.35 -12.19 6.73
C SER A 492 1.34 -13.27 7.19
N ASP A 493 1.25 -13.77 8.41
CA ASP A 493 2.07 -14.92 8.83
C ASP A 493 1.52 -16.24 8.24
N CYS A 494 0.24 -16.23 7.90
CA CYS A 494 -0.42 -17.35 7.21
C CYS A 494 -0.80 -17.00 5.77
N HIS A 495 -1.35 -15.79 5.55
CA HIS A 495 -1.74 -15.28 4.25
C HIS A 495 -0.59 -14.47 3.63
N ASN A 496 0.12 -15.06 2.68
CA ASN A 496 1.33 -14.49 2.09
C ASN A 496 1.57 -15.10 0.71
N SER A 497 2.42 -14.48 -0.10
CA SER A 497 2.90 -15.09 -1.34
C SER A 497 3.69 -16.37 -1.03
N ASP A 498 3.46 -17.40 -1.81
CA ASP A 498 4.08 -18.73 -1.61
C ASP A 498 5.59 -18.76 -1.91
N ASP A 499 6.10 -17.75 -2.60
CA ASP A 499 7.52 -17.57 -2.90
C ASP A 499 8.10 -16.30 -2.26
N ASN A 500 7.51 -15.82 -1.19
CA ASN A 500 7.92 -14.56 -0.54
C ASN A 500 9.39 -14.59 -0.05
N ARG A 501 10.02 -13.42 -0.05
CA ARG A 501 11.44 -13.25 0.32
C ARG A 501 11.72 -13.42 1.81
N GLU A 502 10.72 -13.27 2.66
CA GLU A 502 10.88 -13.43 4.11
C GLU A 502 11.28 -14.87 4.47
N PHE A 503 10.87 -15.82 3.66
CA PHE A 503 11.18 -17.24 3.82
C PHE A 503 12.04 -17.82 2.69
N GLY A 504 12.87 -16.98 2.07
CA GLY A 504 13.91 -17.39 1.13
C GLY A 504 13.46 -17.53 -0.33
N GLY A 505 12.25 -17.10 -0.67
CA GLY A 505 11.80 -16.97 -2.05
C GLY A 505 12.33 -15.74 -2.76
N SER A 506 11.87 -15.50 -3.97
CA SER A 506 12.24 -14.33 -4.80
C SER A 506 11.08 -13.35 -4.97
N GLY A 507 9.87 -13.75 -4.64
CA GLY A 507 8.65 -12.99 -4.79
C GLY A 507 8.43 -11.91 -3.73
N PRO A 508 7.36 -11.13 -3.85
CA PRO A 508 7.02 -10.11 -2.87
C PRO A 508 6.48 -10.73 -1.58
N ASN A 509 6.71 -10.05 -0.46
CA ASN A 509 6.05 -10.38 0.80
C ASN A 509 4.63 -9.84 0.81
N GLY A 510 3.71 -10.52 1.48
CA GLY A 510 2.32 -10.09 1.64
C GLY A 510 1.33 -10.92 0.81
N PRO A 511 0.02 -10.77 1.07
CA PRO A 511 -1.02 -11.61 0.47
C PRO A 511 -1.40 -11.16 -0.95
N HIS A 512 -0.43 -10.99 -1.84
CA HIS A 512 -0.67 -10.56 -3.22
C HIS A 512 -1.21 -11.70 -4.07
N GLY A 513 -0.66 -12.90 -3.91
CA GLY A 513 -1.10 -14.10 -4.60
C GLY A 513 -0.32 -15.31 -4.15
N SER A 514 -0.91 -16.49 -4.31
CA SER A 514 -0.30 -17.77 -3.96
C SER A 514 -0.85 -18.88 -4.82
N GLN A 515 -0.08 -19.95 -5.03
CA GLN A 515 -0.58 -21.18 -5.62
C GLN A 515 -1.53 -21.94 -4.66
N PHE A 516 -1.51 -21.63 -3.37
CA PHE A 516 -2.37 -22.25 -2.37
C PHE A 516 -3.64 -21.42 -2.17
N SER A 517 -4.79 -22.13 -2.07
CA SER A 517 -6.08 -21.46 -1.86
C SER A 517 -6.08 -20.57 -0.62
N HIS A 518 -6.94 -19.55 -0.61
CA HIS A 518 -7.02 -18.51 0.44
C HIS A 518 -5.74 -17.67 0.58
N ILE A 519 -4.92 -17.60 -0.47
CA ILE A 519 -3.65 -16.84 -0.48
C ILE A 519 -2.76 -17.27 0.69
N LEU A 520 -2.67 -18.57 0.93
CA LEU A 520 -1.84 -19.10 2.01
C LEU A 520 -0.38 -19.21 1.57
N GLU A 521 0.53 -18.88 2.47
CA GLU A 521 1.97 -18.97 2.21
C GLU A 521 2.42 -20.38 1.89
N ARG A 522 1.78 -21.36 2.55
CA ARG A 522 2.09 -22.78 2.45
C ARG A 522 0.80 -23.58 2.37
N ARG A 523 0.93 -24.85 1.97
CA ARG A 523 -0.22 -25.73 1.89
C ARG A 523 -0.86 -25.96 3.26
N TYR A 524 -2.17 -25.77 3.30
CA TYR A 524 -3.07 -26.19 4.37
C TYR A 524 -4.13 -27.12 3.78
N GLU A 525 -4.19 -28.34 4.28
CA GLU A 525 -5.10 -29.35 3.73
C GLU A 525 -6.48 -29.21 4.34
N PHE A 526 -7.47 -29.02 3.48
CA PHE A 526 -8.87 -28.90 3.88
C PHE A 526 -9.65 -30.21 3.73
N SER A 527 -9.15 -31.17 2.94
CA SER A 527 -9.82 -32.46 2.73
C SER A 527 -9.79 -33.32 3.97
N GLN A 528 -10.68 -34.30 4.01
CA GLN A 528 -10.78 -35.26 5.12
C GLN A 528 -9.49 -36.09 5.28
N VAL A 529 -8.91 -36.45 4.17
CA VAL A 529 -7.66 -37.23 4.12
C VAL A 529 -6.59 -36.39 3.48
N ALA A 530 -5.51 -36.17 4.19
CA ALA A 530 -4.37 -35.42 3.68
C ALA A 530 -3.61 -36.26 2.65
N PRO A 531 -3.61 -35.90 1.36
CA PRO A 531 -2.94 -36.71 0.32
C PRO A 531 -1.43 -36.73 0.55
N GLY A 532 -0.83 -37.87 0.29
CA GLY A 532 0.61 -38.09 0.43
C GLY A 532 1.08 -38.42 1.86
N VAL A 533 0.15 -38.55 2.83
CA VAL A 533 0.45 -39.13 4.13
C VAL A 533 0.22 -40.63 4.06
N PRO A 534 1.24 -41.47 4.18
CA PRO A 534 1.04 -42.90 4.20
C PRO A 534 0.22 -43.32 5.43
N PRO A 535 -0.79 -44.19 5.29
CA PRO A 535 -1.60 -44.68 6.41
C PRO A 535 -0.80 -45.38 7.52
N THR A 536 0.44 -45.74 7.23
CA THR A 536 1.32 -46.55 8.10
C THR A 536 2.56 -45.80 8.54
N ALA A 537 2.62 -44.47 8.33
CA ALA A 537 3.77 -43.68 8.74
C ALA A 537 3.84 -43.62 10.27
N GLY A 538 4.86 -44.24 10.85
CA GLY A 538 5.14 -44.13 12.28
C GLY A 538 5.45 -42.71 12.72
N PRO A 539 5.38 -42.39 14.02
CA PRO A 539 5.68 -41.09 14.55
C PRO A 539 7.04 -40.58 14.05
N GLY A 540 7.06 -39.46 13.35
CA GLY A 540 8.27 -38.79 12.98
C GLY A 540 8.91 -39.12 11.61
N THR A 541 8.50 -40.19 10.91
CA THR A 541 9.21 -40.59 9.67
C THR A 541 8.63 -40.00 8.37
N ALA A 542 7.32 -39.98 8.22
CA ALA A 542 6.72 -39.51 6.96
C ALA A 542 6.43 -38.02 6.95
N ILE A 543 6.00 -37.47 8.07
CA ILE A 543 5.64 -36.06 8.19
C ILE A 543 6.89 -35.19 8.23
N GLN A 544 7.95 -35.61 8.92
CA GLN A 544 9.21 -34.87 8.94
C GLN A 544 9.87 -34.79 7.56
N ASN A 545 9.73 -35.81 6.74
CA ASN A 545 10.24 -35.82 5.35
C ASN A 545 9.36 -34.99 4.39
N LEU A 546 8.12 -34.68 4.78
CA LEU A 546 7.20 -33.84 4.02
C LEU A 546 7.27 -32.36 4.44
N LEU A 547 8.01 -32.07 5.50
CA LEU A 547 8.17 -30.74 6.06
C LEU A 547 9.57 -30.25 5.77
N PRO A 548 9.73 -29.39 4.78
CA PRO A 548 10.98 -28.71 4.58
C PRO A 548 11.30 -27.82 5.81
N PRO A 549 12.55 -27.41 5.95
CA PRO A 549 12.93 -26.40 6.92
C PRO A 549 12.00 -25.19 6.87
N ILE A 550 11.80 -24.52 7.99
CA ILE A 550 10.93 -23.35 8.12
C ILE A 550 11.17 -22.29 7.02
N VAL A 551 12.38 -22.25 6.50
CA VAL A 551 12.84 -21.31 5.47
C VAL A 551 12.65 -21.79 4.04
N ASP A 552 12.04 -22.95 3.81
CA ASP A 552 11.85 -23.43 2.44
C ASP A 552 10.50 -22.98 1.87
N PRO A 553 10.50 -22.04 0.91
CA PRO A 553 9.28 -21.56 0.26
C PRO A 553 8.59 -22.63 -0.60
N SER A 554 9.29 -23.74 -0.93
CA SER A 554 8.72 -24.85 -1.69
C SER A 554 7.89 -25.84 -0.86
N ALA A 555 7.62 -25.51 0.39
CA ALA A 555 6.86 -26.33 1.33
C ALA A 555 5.46 -26.70 0.81
N ARG A 556 5.30 -27.92 0.31
CA ARG A 556 4.07 -28.40 -0.35
C ARG A 556 3.34 -29.50 0.41
N GLY A 557 3.89 -29.93 1.55
CA GLY A 557 3.28 -30.98 2.37
C GLY A 557 1.95 -30.53 2.98
N PRO A 558 1.03 -31.45 3.27
CA PRO A 558 -0.34 -31.13 3.71
C PRO A 558 -0.42 -30.37 5.03
N TYR A 559 0.62 -30.43 5.84
CA TYR A 559 0.70 -29.76 7.16
C TYR A 559 1.69 -28.57 7.17
N SER A 560 2.21 -28.19 6.02
CA SER A 560 3.31 -27.23 5.92
C SER A 560 2.99 -25.87 6.52
N LEU A 561 1.75 -25.39 6.39
CA LEU A 561 1.35 -24.11 7.01
C LEU A 561 1.39 -24.20 8.53
N CYS A 562 0.82 -25.25 9.11
CA CYS A 562 0.82 -25.46 10.56
C CYS A 562 2.24 -25.63 11.12
N ALA A 563 3.08 -26.39 10.40
CA ALA A 563 4.46 -26.66 10.77
C ALA A 563 5.36 -25.43 10.80
N LYS A 564 4.92 -24.34 10.21
CA LYS A 564 5.62 -23.05 10.32
C LYS A 564 5.78 -22.58 11.77
N CYS A 565 4.81 -22.91 12.62
CA CYS A 565 4.78 -22.50 14.03
C CYS A 565 4.64 -23.69 14.99
N HIS A 566 4.02 -24.79 14.54
CA HIS A 566 3.76 -25.96 15.36
C HIS A 566 4.85 -27.01 15.24
N ASN A 567 5.19 -27.61 16.39
CA ASN A 567 6.16 -28.71 16.47
C ASN A 567 5.47 -30.03 16.15
N LEU A 568 5.48 -30.44 14.88
CA LEU A 568 4.82 -31.66 14.45
C LEU A 568 5.43 -32.92 15.07
N SER A 569 6.73 -32.93 15.40
CA SER A 569 7.34 -34.07 16.10
C SER A 569 6.70 -34.26 17.48
N ASN A 570 6.49 -33.20 18.22
CA ASN A 570 5.82 -33.25 19.52
C ASN A 570 4.34 -33.64 19.39
N ILE A 571 3.66 -33.15 18.35
CA ILE A 571 2.28 -33.52 18.06
C ILE A 571 2.21 -35.02 17.74
N MET A 572 3.11 -35.52 16.90
CA MET A 572 3.18 -36.94 16.52
C MET A 572 3.65 -37.87 17.64
N SER A 573 4.39 -37.34 18.63
CA SER A 573 4.70 -38.09 19.84
C SER A 573 3.59 -38.04 20.91
N ASN A 574 2.43 -37.46 20.56
CA ASN A 574 1.29 -37.30 21.45
C ASN A 574 1.58 -36.40 22.68
N ALA A 575 2.59 -35.53 22.62
CA ALA A 575 2.97 -34.65 23.73
C ALA A 575 1.91 -33.60 24.09
N SER A 576 1.02 -33.25 23.16
CA SER A 576 -0.05 -32.27 23.36
C SER A 576 -1.44 -32.89 23.48
N PHE A 577 -1.66 -34.02 22.88
CA PHE A 577 -2.91 -34.78 22.92
C PHE A 577 -2.63 -36.25 22.57
N SER A 578 -3.12 -37.18 23.36
CA SER A 578 -2.73 -38.59 23.33
C SER A 578 -3.12 -39.36 22.07
N GLN A 579 -3.97 -38.78 21.20
CA GLN A 579 -4.47 -39.44 20.01
C GLN A 579 -4.09 -38.75 18.69
N HIS A 580 -3.24 -37.72 18.73
CA HIS A 580 -2.82 -37.05 17.50
C HIS A 580 -2.14 -37.99 16.52
N ALA A 581 -1.16 -38.78 16.99
CA ALA A 581 -0.44 -39.73 16.13
C ALA A 581 -1.38 -40.72 15.46
N PHE A 582 -2.38 -41.24 16.19
CA PHE A 582 -3.34 -42.18 15.66
C PHE A 582 -4.13 -41.61 14.48
N HIS A 583 -4.73 -40.42 14.67
CA HIS A 583 -5.57 -39.81 13.64
C HIS A 583 -4.75 -39.33 12.43
N ILE A 584 -3.58 -38.72 12.65
CA ILE A 584 -2.72 -38.24 11.58
C ILE A 584 -2.16 -39.44 10.77
N ASN A 585 -1.77 -40.55 11.41
CA ASN A 585 -1.32 -41.74 10.73
C ASN A 585 -2.46 -42.41 9.95
N ALA A 586 -3.71 -42.27 10.36
CA ALA A 586 -4.88 -42.65 9.60
C ALA A 586 -5.16 -41.75 8.40
N GLY A 587 -4.40 -40.64 8.24
CA GLY A 587 -4.48 -39.73 7.11
C GLY A 587 -5.40 -38.52 7.31
N PHE A 588 -5.95 -38.31 8.51
CA PHE A 588 -6.80 -37.16 8.76
C PHE A 588 -6.03 -35.86 8.72
N SER A 589 -6.57 -34.86 8.05
CA SER A 589 -6.02 -33.51 8.05
C SER A 589 -6.34 -32.79 9.38
N CYS A 590 -5.51 -31.82 9.75
CA CYS A 590 -5.75 -31.00 10.95
C CYS A 590 -7.11 -30.30 10.87
N SER A 591 -7.55 -29.93 9.67
CA SER A 591 -8.81 -29.21 9.43
C SER A 591 -10.05 -30.03 9.74
N VAL A 592 -9.98 -31.35 9.88
CA VAL A 592 -11.13 -32.17 10.30
C VAL A 592 -11.58 -31.83 11.70
N CYS A 593 -10.62 -31.56 12.59
CA CYS A 593 -10.87 -31.28 14.00
C CYS A 593 -10.69 -29.79 14.35
N HIS A 594 -9.76 -29.12 13.70
CA HIS A 594 -9.38 -27.75 14.07
C HIS A 594 -9.82 -26.71 13.04
N THR A 595 -10.23 -25.54 13.51
CA THR A 595 -10.36 -24.33 12.69
C THR A 595 -9.10 -23.49 12.80
N ALA A 596 -8.68 -22.85 11.69
CA ALA A 596 -7.43 -22.08 11.68
C ALA A 596 -7.55 -20.68 12.32
N HIS A 597 -8.74 -20.09 12.33
CA HIS A 597 -8.91 -18.74 12.85
C HIS A 597 -9.29 -18.77 14.33
N GLY A 598 -10.51 -19.12 14.65
CA GLY A 598 -11.01 -19.12 16.02
C GLY A 598 -12.48 -19.46 16.11
N ILE A 599 -12.98 -19.54 17.32
CA ILE A 599 -14.35 -19.90 17.66
C ILE A 599 -14.95 -18.78 18.51
N GLY A 600 -15.89 -18.03 17.93
CA GLY A 600 -16.54 -16.90 18.60
C GLY A 600 -17.32 -17.30 19.86
N ALA A 601 -17.51 -16.35 20.76
CA ALA A 601 -18.19 -16.56 22.06
C ALA A 601 -19.66 -16.94 21.92
N SER A 602 -20.32 -16.56 20.83
CA SER A 602 -21.77 -16.70 20.63
C SER A 602 -22.27 -18.12 20.35
N PHE A 603 -21.37 -19.11 20.26
CA PHE A 603 -21.76 -20.49 19.96
C PHE A 603 -22.11 -21.27 21.22
N ALA A 604 -23.40 -21.53 21.41
CA ALA A 604 -23.88 -22.39 22.47
C ALA A 604 -23.61 -23.87 22.12
N GLY A 605 -23.31 -24.67 23.13
CA GLY A 605 -23.28 -26.14 23.00
C GLY A 605 -21.92 -26.76 22.65
N ILE A 606 -20.87 -25.99 22.39
CA ILE A 606 -19.50 -26.51 22.23
C ILE A 606 -18.54 -25.83 23.21
N SER A 607 -17.56 -26.57 23.70
CA SER A 607 -16.52 -25.99 24.56
C SER A 607 -15.68 -24.97 23.79
N GLY A 608 -15.43 -25.21 22.52
CA GLY A 608 -14.62 -24.36 21.65
C GLY A 608 -13.15 -24.27 22.07
N GLU A 609 -12.68 -25.14 22.95
CA GLU A 609 -11.32 -25.17 23.45
C GLU A 609 -10.33 -25.62 22.36
N ARG A 610 -9.11 -25.09 22.38
CA ARG A 610 -8.00 -25.53 21.52
C ARG A 610 -8.32 -25.50 20.02
N LEU A 611 -9.17 -24.57 19.58
CA LEU A 611 -9.59 -24.45 18.18
C LEU A 611 -10.34 -25.69 17.66
N VAL A 612 -10.87 -26.53 18.55
CA VAL A 612 -11.62 -27.72 18.13
C VAL A 612 -13.00 -27.30 17.65
N ASN A 613 -13.20 -27.44 16.35
CA ASN A 613 -14.43 -27.10 15.62
C ASN A 613 -14.59 -28.08 14.46
N PHE A 614 -15.20 -29.20 14.73
CA PHE A 614 -15.26 -30.33 13.82
C PHE A 614 -15.93 -30.01 12.48
N ASP A 615 -15.50 -30.71 11.44
CA ASP A 615 -16.16 -30.71 10.14
C ASP A 615 -17.33 -31.67 10.12
N LEU A 616 -18.55 -31.13 10.05
CA LEU A 616 -19.79 -31.92 10.03
C LEU A 616 -19.99 -32.73 8.74
N LYS A 617 -19.14 -32.59 7.74
CA LYS A 617 -19.09 -33.53 6.60
C LYS A 617 -18.36 -34.82 6.94
N VAL A 618 -17.63 -34.85 8.06
CA VAL A 618 -16.83 -35.98 8.51
C VAL A 618 -17.39 -36.59 9.78
N VAL A 619 -17.89 -35.76 10.68
CA VAL A 619 -18.38 -36.19 12.00
C VAL A 619 -19.88 -36.02 12.13
N ALA A 620 -20.50 -36.90 12.89
CA ALA A 620 -21.93 -36.85 13.25
C ALA A 620 -22.11 -37.05 14.77
N PRO A 621 -23.30 -36.81 15.31
CA PRO A 621 -23.63 -37.16 16.68
C PRO A 621 -23.40 -38.68 16.90
N ASN A 622 -22.95 -39.02 18.12
CA ASN A 622 -22.74 -40.38 18.54
C ASN A 622 -24.09 -41.16 18.55
N ASP A 623 -24.14 -42.31 17.87
CA ASP A 623 -25.36 -43.11 17.73
C ASP A 623 -25.71 -43.81 19.04
N SER A 624 -24.69 -44.20 19.82
CA SER A 624 -24.84 -44.99 21.04
C SER A 624 -25.38 -44.16 22.19
N GLU A 625 -24.86 -42.95 22.37
CA GLU A 625 -25.23 -42.06 23.49
C GLU A 625 -26.25 -41.00 23.09
N ARG A 626 -26.44 -40.75 21.78
CA ARG A 626 -27.39 -39.75 21.22
C ARG A 626 -27.21 -38.35 21.80
N VAL A 627 -25.97 -37.99 22.12
CA VAL A 627 -25.59 -36.70 22.65
C VAL A 627 -24.99 -35.82 21.57
N PRO A 628 -25.02 -34.48 21.75
CA PRO A 628 -24.40 -33.54 20.81
C PRO A 628 -22.90 -33.81 20.67
N ILE A 629 -22.38 -33.51 19.48
CA ILE A 629 -20.93 -33.53 19.23
C ILE A 629 -20.23 -32.62 20.21
N SER A 630 -19.21 -33.12 20.92
CA SER A 630 -18.47 -32.33 21.89
C SER A 630 -17.00 -32.77 21.98
N TYR A 631 -16.20 -31.88 22.52
CA TYR A 631 -14.81 -32.13 22.92
C TYR A 631 -14.59 -31.57 24.31
N SER A 632 -13.95 -32.33 25.16
CA SER A 632 -13.49 -31.92 26.50
C SER A 632 -11.98 -32.01 26.59
N HIS A 633 -11.32 -30.88 26.81
CA HIS A 633 -9.88 -30.83 27.02
C HIS A 633 -9.46 -31.47 28.35
N SER A 634 -10.26 -31.28 29.40
CA SER A 634 -9.97 -31.79 30.73
C SER A 634 -9.91 -33.31 30.81
N THR A 635 -10.75 -33.99 30.04
CA THR A 635 -10.79 -35.46 29.93
C THR A 635 -10.08 -35.97 28.69
N SER A 636 -9.66 -35.10 27.78
CA SER A 636 -9.09 -35.44 26.47
C SER A 636 -9.99 -36.38 25.64
N THR A 637 -11.32 -36.14 25.71
CA THR A 637 -12.31 -36.98 25.06
C THR A 637 -13.12 -36.23 24.01
N CYS A 638 -13.45 -36.93 22.93
CA CYS A 638 -14.44 -36.52 21.94
C CYS A 638 -15.70 -37.36 22.09
N THR A 639 -16.88 -36.72 22.03
CA THR A 639 -18.15 -37.45 21.95
C THR A 639 -18.75 -37.17 20.58
N LEU A 640 -18.65 -38.09 19.68
CA LEU A 640 -19.06 -37.97 18.28
C LEU A 640 -19.01 -39.32 17.56
N LYS A 641 -19.56 -39.39 16.37
CA LYS A 641 -19.36 -40.47 15.42
C LYS A 641 -18.44 -39.99 14.30
N CYS A 642 -17.38 -40.74 14.04
CA CYS A 642 -16.44 -40.47 12.96
C CYS A 642 -16.21 -41.74 12.16
N HIS A 643 -16.44 -41.70 10.83
CA HIS A 643 -16.27 -42.87 9.95
C HIS A 643 -16.91 -44.16 10.47
N ASN A 644 -18.16 -44.09 10.93
CA ASN A 644 -18.92 -45.17 11.54
C ASN A 644 -18.35 -45.74 12.86
N VAL A 645 -17.48 -44.98 13.52
CA VAL A 645 -16.95 -45.32 14.85
C VAL A 645 -17.52 -44.32 15.84
N ASP A 646 -18.22 -44.84 16.87
CA ASP A 646 -18.69 -44.00 17.98
C ASP A 646 -17.56 -43.72 18.98
N HIS A 647 -17.35 -42.46 19.30
CA HIS A 647 -16.53 -42.00 20.40
C HIS A 647 -17.45 -41.59 21.55
N ASN A 648 -17.32 -42.21 22.69
CA ASN A 648 -18.20 -42.03 23.84
C ASN A 648 -17.63 -40.98 24.84
N ALA A 649 -18.50 -40.40 25.62
CA ALA A 649 -18.14 -39.36 26.61
C ALA A 649 -17.16 -39.89 27.68
N ASN A 650 -17.16 -41.17 27.95
CA ASN A 650 -16.22 -41.84 28.88
C ASN A 650 -14.86 -42.20 28.26
N GLY A 651 -14.60 -41.81 27.01
CA GLY A 651 -13.37 -42.08 26.30
C GLY A 651 -13.30 -43.48 25.65
N THR A 652 -14.35 -44.30 25.72
CA THR A 652 -14.40 -45.57 25.01
C THR A 652 -14.74 -45.35 23.55
N VAL A 653 -14.22 -46.21 22.68
CA VAL A 653 -14.50 -46.25 21.25
C VAL A 653 -15.32 -47.48 20.94
N GLY A 654 -16.45 -47.31 20.25
CA GLY A 654 -17.29 -48.40 19.82
C GLY A 654 -16.53 -49.33 18.87
N SER A 655 -16.91 -50.61 18.82
CA SER A 655 -16.28 -51.56 17.91
C SER A 655 -16.39 -51.10 16.48
N ALA A 656 -15.26 -50.93 15.80
CA ALA A 656 -15.24 -50.61 14.39
C ALA A 656 -15.91 -51.73 13.60
N VAL A 657 -17.04 -51.49 13.01
CA VAL A 657 -17.55 -52.33 11.94
C VAL A 657 -16.54 -52.22 10.78
N ASN A 658 -15.88 -53.33 10.47
CA ASN A 658 -14.82 -53.49 9.47
C ASN A 658 -14.79 -52.41 8.38
N VAL A 659 -13.89 -51.46 8.47
CA VAL A 659 -13.62 -50.49 7.40
C VAL A 659 -12.72 -51.18 6.35
N LYS A 660 -13.19 -52.27 5.76
CA LYS A 660 -12.70 -52.74 4.47
C LYS A 660 -13.49 -51.99 3.40
N GLY A 661 -12.89 -50.98 2.85
CA GLY A 661 -13.41 -50.34 1.64
C GLY A 661 -13.61 -48.83 1.65
N LEU A 662 -12.64 -48.03 2.09
CA LEU A 662 -12.51 -46.68 1.52
C LEU A 662 -11.79 -46.80 0.18
N GLY A 663 -12.58 -47.27 -0.81
CA GLY A 663 -12.20 -47.20 -2.21
C GLY A 663 -11.92 -45.72 -2.57
N LYS A 664 -10.84 -45.53 -3.29
CA LYS A 664 -10.54 -44.30 -3.99
C LYS A 664 -11.79 -43.84 -4.76
N THR A 665 -12.53 -42.88 -4.28
CA THR A 665 -13.39 -42.08 -5.14
C THR A 665 -12.57 -40.90 -5.62
N THR A 666 -11.97 -41.13 -6.78
CA THR A 666 -11.57 -40.04 -7.68
C THR A 666 -12.81 -39.29 -8.09
N ARG A 667 -12.93 -38.04 -7.65
CA ARG A 667 -13.50 -36.92 -8.41
C ARG A 667 -13.03 -35.60 -7.84
#